data_74edd4d57cb2b1ea02a85370386a9832
#
_entry.id   74edd4d57cb2b1ea02a85370386a9832
#
_cell.length_a   1.000
_cell.length_b   1.000
_cell.length_c   1.000
_cell.angle_alpha   90.00
_cell.angle_beta   90.00
_cell.angle_gamma   90.00
#
_symmetry.space_group_name_H-M   'P 1'
#
loop_
_entity.id
_entity.type
_entity.pdbx_description
1 polymer ?
#
loop_
_entity_poly.entity_id
_entity_poly.type
_entity_poly.pdbx_seq_one_letter_code
_entity_poly.pdbx_strand_id
1 'polypeptide(L)'
;MRKGLTVLAMAIVSLGAPSCIELKQPQEQVQTEEFKWVVDTFDDIKVLQYKVPGFENLSLDQKKLIYYLNQAALSGRDIIFDQNFKYNLPIRRTLEAIYTNYRGDRTTAEWKAFEKYLKKVWFANGIHHHYSSDKFTPEFSEAYFDTLVASVPAEKLPHDFGSAEQLTAIIKPVIFDPALYPVRVNQAAGADLLKSSAMNYYDGVSQREAEAFYARMAKPGDPQPISYGLNSQLVKQNGKLTERVWKTDGMYAPALEKIVYWLEKAAEVASPVQKETIEALISFYNTGDLKEYDRFNILWVQDTASMVDFVNGFTEVYGDPLGYKASWEAMVNFKDMDATRRTEIISANAQWFEDHSPIQEKYRKKEVKGVSAKVINAAILGGDCYPATPIGINLPNADWIRKDYGSKSVTIQNITQAYAESSKGNGFIEEFIFRPEDRERITLYGTIGDNMHTDLHECLGHGSGQLAPGVKGDELKQYGSVLEEARADLFSLYYMADPKMEELGLLPDAEVAKAQYASYISNGMMTQLARVELGKDIEQTHMRNRKMISEWAYELGRRENVIEKVVSDGKTSIVVNDFDKLRTLFGKMLREVQRIKSEGDFVAGRDLVERYGVKVDRKLHEEVLERYGKLGIQPYSGFVNPIYTPVMEGGEIVDIIYEYPKSYTEQMLDYSSRYSFLPSVN
;
A
#
# COMPACT_ATOMS: atom_id res chain seq x y z
N MET A 1 -9.27 -64.16 -69.61
CA MET A 1 -9.55 -64.06 -71.10
C MET A 1 -9.80 -62.61 -71.44
N ARG A 2 -9.02 -62.16 -72.38
CA ARG A 2 -9.23 -61.10 -73.34
C ARG A 2 -9.62 -59.68 -72.76
N LYS A 3 -8.66 -58.78 -72.89
CA LYS A 3 -8.37 -57.91 -74.05
C LYS A 3 -9.43 -56.83 -74.20
N GLY A 4 -9.18 -55.60 -74.29
CA GLY A 4 -8.12 -54.85 -74.95
C GLY A 4 -8.69 -53.46 -75.22
N LEU A 5 -7.80 -52.65 -75.42
CA LEU A 5 -7.38 -51.64 -76.40
C LEU A 5 -7.97 -50.21 -76.19
N THR A 6 -7.10 -49.37 -75.79
CA THR A 6 -6.60 -48.13 -76.41
C THR A 6 -7.50 -47.42 -77.44
N VAL A 7 -7.75 -46.13 -77.24
CA VAL A 7 -7.43 -45.08 -78.22
C VAL A 7 -7.28 -43.71 -77.49
N LEU A 8 -6.24 -43.04 -77.93
CA LEU A 8 -5.69 -41.72 -77.65
C LEU A 8 -6.49 -40.63 -78.35
N ALA A 9 -6.74 -39.55 -77.71
CA ALA A 9 -6.85 -38.25 -78.39
C ALA A 9 -6.52 -37.09 -77.45
N MET A 10 -5.72 -36.20 -77.96
CA MET A 10 -5.09 -35.01 -77.35
C MET A 10 -6.01 -33.82 -77.20
N ALA A 11 -5.61 -32.97 -76.25
CA ALA A 11 -5.56 -31.50 -76.21
C ALA A 11 -6.89 -30.84 -75.71
N ILE A 12 -6.83 -29.97 -74.75
CA ILE A 12 -6.34 -28.61 -74.71
C ILE A 12 -6.39 -28.13 -73.23
N VAL A 13 -5.33 -27.40 -72.87
CA VAL A 13 -5.09 -26.68 -71.60
C VAL A 13 -6.14 -25.62 -71.33
N SER A 14 -6.67 -25.58 -70.13
CA SER A 14 -7.08 -24.33 -69.50
C SER A 14 -6.79 -24.39 -67.98
N LEU A 15 -5.93 -23.49 -67.59
CA LEU A 15 -5.54 -23.22 -66.21
C LEU A 15 -6.78 -22.79 -65.38
N GLY A 16 -7.16 -23.58 -64.43
CA GLY A 16 -8.08 -23.24 -63.34
C GLY A 16 -7.41 -23.52 -62.02
N ALA A 17 -7.12 -22.47 -61.28
CA ALA A 17 -6.54 -22.56 -59.95
C ALA A 17 -7.46 -23.34 -58.98
N PRO A 18 -6.92 -24.18 -58.08
CA PRO A 18 -7.73 -24.79 -57.04
C PRO A 18 -8.05 -23.74 -55.96
N SER A 19 -9.32 -23.43 -55.81
CA SER A 19 -9.84 -22.72 -54.63
C SER A 19 -9.64 -23.60 -53.41
N CYS A 20 -8.67 -23.28 -52.57
CA CYS A 20 -8.62 -23.77 -51.20
C CYS A 20 -9.84 -23.27 -50.46
N ILE A 21 -10.80 -24.15 -50.18
CA ILE A 21 -11.83 -23.90 -49.18
C ILE A 21 -11.12 -24.03 -47.84
N GLU A 22 -10.73 -22.88 -47.26
CA GLU A 22 -10.37 -22.80 -45.86
C GLU A 22 -11.63 -23.10 -45.05
N LEU A 23 -11.67 -24.26 -44.43
CA LEU A 23 -12.55 -24.56 -43.33
C LEU A 23 -12.14 -23.67 -42.16
N LYS A 24 -12.79 -22.52 -42.02
CA LYS A 24 -12.76 -21.75 -40.78
C LYS A 24 -13.31 -22.63 -39.68
N GLN A 25 -12.44 -23.16 -38.84
CA GLN A 25 -12.83 -23.66 -37.54
C GLN A 25 -13.48 -22.47 -36.79
N PRO A 26 -14.59 -22.67 -36.08
CA PRO A 26 -15.11 -21.65 -35.20
C PRO A 26 -14.03 -21.38 -34.15
N GLN A 27 -13.42 -20.21 -34.20
CA GLN A 27 -12.74 -19.69 -33.03
C GLN A 27 -13.84 -19.50 -31.97
N GLU A 28 -13.90 -20.40 -31.01
CA GLU A 28 -14.51 -20.08 -29.72
C GLU A 28 -13.82 -18.82 -29.24
N GLN A 29 -14.54 -17.71 -29.31
CA GLN A 29 -14.21 -16.52 -28.55
C GLN A 29 -14.33 -16.92 -27.09
N VAL A 30 -13.23 -17.32 -26.48
CA VAL A 30 -13.11 -17.31 -25.02
C VAL A 30 -13.33 -15.85 -24.65
N GLN A 31 -14.53 -15.53 -24.21
CA GLN A 31 -14.81 -14.29 -23.49
C GLN A 31 -13.93 -14.37 -22.24
N THR A 32 -12.76 -13.75 -22.28
CA THR A 32 -11.99 -13.47 -21.08
C THR A 32 -12.86 -12.51 -20.28
N GLU A 33 -13.49 -13.00 -19.21
CA GLU A 33 -14.20 -12.12 -18.27
C GLU A 33 -13.23 -11.00 -17.88
N GLU A 34 -13.71 -9.76 -18.03
CA GLU A 34 -12.94 -8.59 -17.67
C GLU A 34 -12.63 -8.65 -16.16
N PHE A 35 -11.37 -8.43 -15.79
CA PHE A 35 -10.94 -8.52 -14.40
C PHE A 35 -11.67 -7.48 -13.53
N LYS A 36 -12.39 -7.95 -12.53
CA LYS A 36 -13.20 -7.12 -11.65
C LYS A 36 -12.36 -6.48 -10.57
N TRP A 37 -11.91 -5.23 -10.79
CA TRP A 37 -11.07 -4.51 -9.82
C TRP A 37 -11.76 -4.18 -8.50
N VAL A 38 -13.07 -3.92 -8.50
CA VAL A 38 -13.88 -3.63 -7.30
C VAL A 38 -14.74 -4.84 -6.99
N VAL A 39 -14.57 -5.44 -5.82
CA VAL A 39 -15.33 -6.66 -5.40
C VAL A 39 -16.47 -6.35 -4.47
N ASP A 40 -16.37 -5.26 -3.67
CA ASP A 40 -17.44 -4.83 -2.76
C ASP A 40 -17.37 -3.32 -2.52
N THR A 41 -18.49 -2.72 -2.13
CA THR A 41 -18.58 -1.33 -1.72
C THR A 41 -19.61 -1.21 -0.60
N PHE A 42 -19.25 -0.66 0.53
CA PHE A 42 -20.13 -0.44 1.67
C PHE A 42 -19.69 0.79 2.46
N ASP A 43 -20.66 1.59 2.90
CA ASP A 43 -20.43 2.84 3.60
C ASP A 43 -19.46 3.76 2.80
N ASP A 44 -18.37 4.18 3.41
CA ASP A 44 -17.31 4.99 2.80
C ASP A 44 -16.10 4.15 2.32
N ILE A 45 -16.26 2.84 2.19
CA ILE A 45 -15.19 1.88 1.88
C ILE A 45 -15.45 1.18 0.54
N LYS A 46 -14.40 1.07 -0.26
CA LYS A 46 -14.32 0.27 -1.48
C LYS A 46 -13.33 -0.86 -1.30
N VAL A 47 -13.75 -2.10 -1.52
CA VAL A 47 -12.87 -3.28 -1.48
C VAL A 47 -12.45 -3.67 -2.89
N LEU A 48 -11.16 -3.74 -3.09
CA LEU A 48 -10.51 -4.01 -4.36
C LEU A 48 -9.90 -5.42 -4.37
N GLN A 49 -9.56 -5.88 -5.57
CA GLN A 49 -8.62 -6.98 -5.75
C GLN A 49 -7.46 -6.52 -6.65
N TYR A 50 -6.34 -7.20 -6.55
CA TYR A 50 -5.13 -6.89 -7.30
C TYR A 50 -4.63 -8.10 -8.07
N LYS A 51 -4.08 -7.87 -9.27
CA LYS A 51 -3.41 -8.92 -10.06
C LYS A 51 -2.06 -9.25 -9.45
N VAL A 52 -1.54 -10.43 -9.76
CA VAL A 52 -0.19 -10.88 -9.38
C VAL A 52 0.62 -11.21 -10.65
N PRO A 53 0.92 -10.20 -11.49
CA PRO A 53 1.57 -10.42 -12.77
C PRO A 53 2.96 -11.02 -12.58
N GLY A 54 3.31 -12.01 -13.41
CA GLY A 54 4.60 -12.69 -13.37
C GLY A 54 4.68 -13.86 -12.40
N PHE A 55 3.65 -14.14 -11.61
CA PHE A 55 3.61 -15.30 -10.70
C PHE A 55 3.78 -16.63 -11.47
N GLU A 56 3.18 -16.75 -12.64
CA GLU A 56 3.27 -17.91 -13.51
C GLU A 56 4.70 -18.23 -13.99
N ASN A 57 5.56 -17.20 -14.04
CA ASN A 57 6.95 -17.31 -14.50
C ASN A 57 7.93 -17.72 -13.39
N LEU A 58 7.46 -17.80 -12.13
CA LEU A 58 8.28 -18.19 -11.00
C LEU A 58 8.60 -19.69 -11.04
N SER A 59 9.77 -20.07 -10.53
CA SER A 59 10.12 -21.48 -10.36
C SER A 59 9.20 -22.17 -9.36
N LEU A 60 9.13 -23.49 -9.39
CA LEU A 60 8.32 -24.27 -8.45
C LEU A 60 8.71 -23.98 -6.99
N ASP A 61 10.01 -23.88 -6.68
CA ASP A 61 10.47 -23.58 -5.33
C ASP A 61 10.07 -22.17 -4.89
N GLN A 62 10.12 -21.18 -5.79
CA GLN A 62 9.65 -19.83 -5.53
C GLN A 62 8.13 -19.78 -5.28
N LYS A 63 7.35 -20.52 -6.07
CA LYS A 63 5.90 -20.66 -5.85
C LYS A 63 5.59 -21.35 -4.52
N LYS A 64 6.30 -22.43 -4.18
CA LYS A 64 6.19 -23.10 -2.86
C LYS A 64 6.56 -22.17 -1.73
N LEU A 65 7.63 -21.39 -1.88
CA LEU A 65 8.06 -20.41 -0.90
C LEU A 65 6.97 -19.35 -0.66
N ILE A 66 6.40 -18.78 -1.71
CA ILE A 66 5.26 -17.85 -1.60
C ILE A 66 4.09 -18.53 -0.87
N TYR A 67 3.74 -19.75 -1.24
CA TYR A 67 2.63 -20.49 -0.61
C TYR A 67 2.85 -20.67 0.90
N TYR A 68 4.03 -21.12 1.32
CA TYR A 68 4.33 -21.34 2.74
C TYR A 68 4.38 -20.03 3.53
N LEU A 69 4.99 -18.99 2.98
CA LEU A 69 5.00 -17.65 3.57
C LEU A 69 3.60 -17.05 3.66
N ASN A 70 2.72 -17.31 2.67
CA ASN A 70 1.31 -16.90 2.73
C ASN A 70 0.56 -17.58 3.86
N GLN A 71 0.79 -18.88 4.08
CA GLN A 71 0.19 -19.59 5.20
C GLN A 71 0.68 -19.03 6.55
N ALA A 72 1.97 -18.67 6.63
CA ALA A 72 2.53 -17.99 7.81
C ALA A 72 1.86 -16.62 8.02
N ALA A 73 1.72 -15.82 6.97
CA ALA A 73 1.10 -14.50 7.01
C ALA A 73 -0.36 -14.56 7.49
N LEU A 74 -1.14 -15.52 7.00
CA LEU A 74 -2.56 -15.65 7.38
C LEU A 74 -2.73 -16.23 8.78
N SER A 75 -1.77 -17.04 9.25
CA SER A 75 -1.82 -17.64 10.60
C SER A 75 -1.78 -16.61 11.73
N GLY A 76 -1.23 -15.42 11.49
CA GLY A 76 -1.20 -14.33 12.46
C GLY A 76 -2.44 -13.41 12.45
N ARG A 77 -3.46 -13.68 11.63
CA ARG A 77 -4.63 -12.81 11.43
C ARG A 77 -5.30 -12.34 12.74
N ASP A 78 -5.44 -13.23 13.70
CA ASP A 78 -6.12 -12.91 14.96
C ASP A 78 -5.33 -11.93 15.83
N ILE A 79 -4.00 -11.87 15.68
CA ILE A 79 -3.11 -11.06 16.52
C ILE A 79 -3.49 -9.58 16.42
N ILE A 80 -3.62 -9.03 15.22
CA ILE A 80 -3.94 -7.61 15.03
C ILE A 80 -5.32 -7.25 15.58
N PHE A 81 -6.32 -8.14 15.51
CA PHE A 81 -7.62 -7.92 16.13
C PHE A 81 -7.50 -7.74 17.65
N ASP A 82 -6.75 -8.63 18.31
CA ASP A 82 -6.54 -8.56 19.75
C ASP A 82 -5.68 -7.35 20.16
N GLN A 83 -4.63 -7.04 19.41
CA GLN A 83 -3.79 -5.85 19.62
C GLN A 83 -4.59 -4.56 19.53
N ASN A 84 -5.49 -4.47 18.55
CA ASN A 84 -6.34 -3.29 18.37
C ASN A 84 -7.32 -3.09 19.51
N PHE A 85 -7.89 -4.17 20.07
CA PHE A 85 -8.75 -4.09 21.25
C PHE A 85 -9.09 -5.48 21.79
N LYS A 86 -8.97 -5.69 23.09
CA LYS A 86 -9.17 -6.97 23.76
C LYS A 86 -10.54 -7.64 23.55
N TYR A 87 -11.56 -6.90 23.14
CA TYR A 87 -12.88 -7.44 22.85
C TYR A 87 -13.14 -7.65 21.35
N ASN A 88 -12.20 -7.35 20.47
CA ASN A 88 -12.41 -7.51 19.03
C ASN A 88 -12.61 -8.96 18.61
N LEU A 89 -11.84 -9.90 19.17
CA LEU A 89 -11.99 -11.33 18.82
C LEU A 89 -13.35 -11.88 19.23
N PRO A 90 -13.84 -11.73 20.48
CA PRO A 90 -15.19 -12.22 20.83
C PRO A 90 -16.30 -11.50 20.08
N ILE A 91 -16.18 -10.20 19.81
CA ILE A 91 -17.17 -9.44 19.01
C ILE A 91 -17.18 -9.98 17.58
N ARG A 92 -16.05 -10.03 16.89
CA ARG A 92 -15.96 -10.54 15.51
C ARG A 92 -16.55 -11.92 15.39
N ARG A 93 -16.15 -12.86 16.24
CA ARG A 93 -16.64 -14.25 16.20
C ARG A 93 -18.12 -14.36 16.47
N THR A 94 -18.67 -13.53 17.37
CA THR A 94 -20.12 -13.47 17.60
C THR A 94 -20.86 -12.97 16.36
N LEU A 95 -20.37 -11.90 15.73
CA LEU A 95 -20.96 -11.36 14.51
C LEU A 95 -20.88 -12.36 13.34
N GLU A 96 -19.76 -13.06 13.19
CA GLU A 96 -19.58 -14.14 12.19
C GLU A 96 -20.49 -15.32 12.45
N ALA A 97 -20.66 -15.74 13.71
CA ALA A 97 -21.60 -16.80 14.09
C ALA A 97 -23.05 -16.42 13.78
N ILE A 98 -23.45 -15.19 14.06
CA ILE A 98 -24.75 -14.64 13.67
C ILE A 98 -24.90 -14.69 12.15
N TYR A 99 -23.96 -14.11 11.39
CA TYR A 99 -24.04 -14.05 9.94
C TYR A 99 -24.18 -15.43 9.30
N THR A 100 -23.45 -16.42 9.80
CA THR A 100 -23.44 -17.78 9.27
C THR A 100 -24.71 -18.56 9.61
N ASN A 101 -25.28 -18.36 10.81
CA ASN A 101 -26.35 -19.19 11.34
C ASN A 101 -27.75 -18.56 11.21
N TYR A 102 -27.87 -17.24 11.06
CA TYR A 102 -29.18 -16.58 10.93
C TYR A 102 -29.95 -17.05 9.70
N ARG A 103 -31.23 -17.41 9.91
CA ARG A 103 -32.15 -17.95 8.88
C ARG A 103 -33.34 -17.04 8.62
N GLY A 104 -33.40 -15.89 9.26
CA GLY A 104 -34.44 -14.88 9.05
C GLY A 104 -34.27 -14.08 7.76
N ASP A 105 -35.10 -13.05 7.62
CA ASP A 105 -35.09 -12.18 6.44
C ASP A 105 -33.88 -11.26 6.40
N ARG A 106 -33.01 -11.47 5.43
CA ARG A 106 -31.79 -10.68 5.18
C ARG A 106 -32.01 -9.43 4.33
N THR A 107 -33.23 -9.16 3.91
CA THR A 107 -33.58 -7.98 3.11
C THR A 107 -33.96 -6.79 3.96
N THR A 108 -34.20 -6.97 5.25
CA THR A 108 -34.59 -5.92 6.20
C THR A 108 -33.51 -4.84 6.39
N ALA A 109 -33.92 -3.63 6.75
CA ALA A 109 -33.01 -2.53 7.04
C ALA A 109 -32.04 -2.87 8.20
N GLU A 110 -32.56 -3.49 9.27
CA GLU A 110 -31.79 -3.93 10.45
C GLU A 110 -30.71 -4.97 10.06
N TRP A 111 -31.06 -5.96 9.20
CA TRP A 111 -30.05 -6.92 8.73
C TRP A 111 -28.95 -6.25 7.88
N LYS A 112 -29.33 -5.36 6.97
CA LYS A 112 -28.36 -4.64 6.13
C LYS A 112 -27.41 -3.77 6.98
N ALA A 113 -27.95 -3.14 8.02
CA ALA A 113 -27.16 -2.38 8.98
C ALA A 113 -26.19 -3.28 9.78
N PHE A 114 -26.66 -4.47 10.19
CA PHE A 114 -25.81 -5.48 10.84
C PHE A 114 -24.68 -5.98 9.91
N GLU A 115 -25.02 -6.33 8.67
CA GLU A 115 -24.03 -6.77 7.68
C GLU A 115 -22.98 -5.69 7.39
N LYS A 116 -23.41 -4.43 7.25
CA LYS A 116 -22.51 -3.28 7.10
C LYS A 116 -21.56 -3.16 8.30
N TYR A 117 -22.07 -3.25 9.52
CA TYR A 117 -21.25 -3.18 10.74
C TYR A 117 -20.23 -4.33 10.79
N LEU A 118 -20.61 -5.57 10.48
CA LEU A 118 -19.69 -6.71 10.40
C LEU A 118 -18.58 -6.47 9.37
N LYS A 119 -18.93 -5.97 8.17
CA LYS A 119 -17.94 -5.63 7.13
C LYS A 119 -16.96 -4.55 7.59
N LYS A 120 -17.43 -3.53 8.33
CA LYS A 120 -16.58 -2.48 8.94
C LYS A 120 -15.64 -3.08 9.99
N VAL A 121 -16.11 -3.98 10.84
CA VAL A 121 -15.29 -4.67 11.85
C VAL A 121 -14.20 -5.52 11.20
N TRP A 122 -14.51 -6.23 10.13
CA TRP A 122 -13.48 -6.97 9.37
C TRP A 122 -12.46 -6.03 8.74
N PHE A 123 -12.92 -4.94 8.13
CA PHE A 123 -12.06 -4.01 7.39
C PHE A 123 -11.08 -3.27 8.31
N ALA A 124 -11.52 -2.88 9.47
CA ALA A 124 -10.73 -2.13 10.44
C ALA A 124 -9.93 -3.01 11.42
N ASN A 125 -9.96 -4.34 11.26
CA ASN A 125 -9.43 -5.29 12.24
C ASN A 125 -9.94 -5.00 13.66
N GLY A 126 -11.23 -4.65 13.79
CA GLY A 126 -11.88 -4.34 15.05
C GLY A 126 -13.00 -3.32 14.95
N ILE A 127 -13.54 -2.93 16.12
CA ILE A 127 -14.70 -2.04 16.23
C ILE A 127 -14.36 -0.53 16.10
N HIS A 128 -13.09 -0.19 15.83
CA HIS A 128 -12.64 1.18 15.66
C HIS A 128 -12.20 1.42 14.22
N HIS A 129 -12.52 2.58 13.70
CA HIS A 129 -12.17 2.98 12.34
C HIS A 129 -10.64 2.90 12.11
N HIS A 130 -10.23 2.28 11.01
CA HIS A 130 -8.82 2.02 10.71
C HIS A 130 -7.96 3.29 10.59
N TYR A 131 -8.56 4.43 10.19
CA TYR A 131 -7.86 5.70 10.00
C TYR A 131 -8.10 6.69 11.14
N SER A 132 -9.36 7.03 11.48
CA SER A 132 -9.66 8.02 12.53
C SER A 132 -9.52 7.47 13.95
N SER A 133 -9.47 6.16 14.13
CA SER A 133 -9.47 5.47 15.43
C SER A 133 -10.77 5.54 16.22
N ASP A 134 -11.83 6.20 15.72
CA ASP A 134 -13.11 6.33 16.40
C ASP A 134 -13.89 5.02 16.39
N LYS A 135 -14.62 4.74 17.46
CA LYS A 135 -15.48 3.59 17.54
C LYS A 135 -16.66 3.69 16.58
N PHE A 136 -16.97 2.61 15.87
CA PHE A 136 -18.16 2.51 15.03
C PHE A 136 -19.43 2.51 15.85
N THR A 137 -20.41 3.28 15.42
CA THR A 137 -21.77 3.23 15.97
C THR A 137 -22.62 2.28 15.14
N PRO A 138 -23.22 1.23 15.73
CA PRO A 138 -24.17 0.37 15.01
C PRO A 138 -25.38 1.16 14.52
N GLU A 139 -25.88 0.85 13.33
CA GLU A 139 -27.13 1.41 12.79
C GLU A 139 -28.34 0.47 12.98
N PHE A 140 -28.13 -0.70 13.59
CA PHE A 140 -29.16 -1.63 14.03
C PHE A 140 -29.37 -1.54 15.54
N SER A 141 -30.57 -1.93 16.01
CA SER A 141 -30.92 -1.76 17.41
C SER A 141 -30.34 -2.84 18.33
N GLU A 142 -30.18 -2.49 19.65
CA GLU A 142 -29.80 -3.48 20.68
C GLU A 142 -30.78 -4.65 20.77
N ALA A 143 -32.08 -4.38 20.64
CA ALA A 143 -33.13 -5.42 20.67
C ALA A 143 -33.00 -6.37 19.47
N TYR A 144 -32.63 -5.84 18.31
CA TYR A 144 -32.36 -6.68 17.16
C TYR A 144 -31.10 -7.54 17.36
N PHE A 145 -30.05 -6.98 17.94
CA PHE A 145 -28.84 -7.73 18.30
C PHE A 145 -29.17 -8.90 19.24
N ASP A 146 -29.97 -8.67 20.29
CA ASP A 146 -30.43 -9.74 21.20
C ASP A 146 -31.17 -10.85 20.43
N THR A 147 -32.03 -10.46 19.50
CA THR A 147 -32.74 -11.43 18.63
C THR A 147 -31.80 -12.23 17.75
N LEU A 148 -30.79 -11.57 17.18
CA LEU A 148 -29.77 -12.22 16.33
C LEU A 148 -28.93 -13.21 17.14
N VAL A 149 -28.44 -12.83 18.33
CA VAL A 149 -27.67 -13.74 19.21
C VAL A 149 -28.52 -14.93 19.62
N ALA A 150 -29.79 -14.73 20.01
CA ALA A 150 -30.69 -15.81 20.37
C ALA A 150 -30.99 -16.79 19.22
N SER A 151 -30.77 -16.37 17.96
CA SER A 151 -30.94 -17.22 16.79
C SER A 151 -29.75 -18.15 16.53
N VAL A 152 -28.62 -17.96 17.21
CA VAL A 152 -27.41 -18.75 17.03
C VAL A 152 -27.39 -19.91 18.02
N PRO A 153 -27.10 -21.15 17.58
CA PRO A 153 -26.85 -22.25 18.52
C PRO A 153 -25.72 -21.91 19.50
N ALA A 154 -25.95 -22.13 20.79
CA ALA A 154 -25.01 -21.71 21.85
C ALA A 154 -23.58 -22.24 21.60
N GLU A 155 -23.44 -23.46 21.08
CA GLU A 155 -22.15 -24.08 20.76
C GLU A 155 -21.40 -23.44 19.57
N LYS A 156 -22.02 -22.49 18.88
CA LYS A 156 -21.40 -21.70 17.80
C LYS A 156 -20.90 -20.33 18.27
N LEU A 157 -21.27 -19.91 19.45
CA LEU A 157 -20.80 -18.66 20.06
C LEU A 157 -19.44 -18.85 20.76
N PRO A 158 -18.63 -17.81 20.97
CA PRO A 158 -17.43 -17.89 21.79
C PRO A 158 -17.71 -18.36 23.22
N HIS A 159 -16.97 -19.37 23.69
CA HIS A 159 -17.19 -20.01 25.00
C HIS A 159 -16.28 -19.47 26.11
N ASP A 160 -15.26 -18.67 25.78
CA ASP A 160 -14.27 -18.16 26.73
C ASP A 160 -14.88 -17.30 27.87
N PHE A 161 -16.11 -16.84 27.69
CA PHE A 161 -16.85 -16.04 28.67
C PHE A 161 -17.94 -16.85 29.41
N GLY A 162 -17.99 -18.15 29.24
CA GLY A 162 -18.99 -19.03 29.84
C GLY A 162 -20.25 -19.17 28.97
N SER A 163 -21.42 -18.67 29.41
CA SER A 163 -22.67 -18.79 28.64
C SER A 163 -22.84 -17.67 27.60
N ALA A 164 -23.77 -17.86 26.66
CA ALA A 164 -24.18 -16.84 25.67
C ALA A 164 -24.67 -15.55 26.35
N GLU A 165 -25.39 -15.67 27.46
CA GLU A 165 -25.87 -14.52 28.25
C GLU A 165 -24.69 -13.75 28.87
N GLN A 166 -23.67 -14.45 29.41
CA GLN A 166 -22.49 -13.84 29.98
C GLN A 166 -21.66 -13.12 28.89
N LEU A 167 -21.46 -13.77 27.75
CA LEU A 167 -20.81 -13.17 26.58
C LEU A 167 -21.55 -11.90 26.15
N THR A 168 -22.87 -11.97 25.96
CA THR A 168 -23.69 -10.84 25.51
C THR A 168 -23.67 -9.70 26.52
N ALA A 169 -23.72 -9.99 27.83
CA ALA A 169 -23.64 -8.98 28.89
C ALA A 169 -22.32 -8.19 28.84
N ILE A 170 -21.24 -8.78 28.35
CA ILE A 170 -19.94 -8.12 28.20
C ILE A 170 -19.84 -7.34 26.88
N ILE A 171 -20.14 -7.98 25.74
CA ILE A 171 -19.87 -7.37 24.43
C ILE A 171 -20.93 -6.35 23.99
N LYS A 172 -22.20 -6.51 24.38
CA LYS A 172 -23.29 -5.61 23.96
C LYS A 172 -23.05 -4.15 24.42
N PRO A 173 -22.74 -3.85 25.71
CA PRO A 173 -22.39 -2.48 26.10
C PRO A 173 -21.15 -1.94 25.34
N VAL A 174 -20.17 -2.78 25.09
CA VAL A 174 -18.96 -2.39 24.32
C VAL A 174 -19.31 -1.97 22.90
N ILE A 175 -20.25 -2.67 22.26
CA ILE A 175 -20.71 -2.36 20.90
C ILE A 175 -21.55 -1.08 20.88
N PHE A 176 -22.53 -0.95 21.78
CA PHE A 176 -23.58 0.07 21.65
C PHE A 176 -23.38 1.33 22.49
N ASP A 177 -22.70 1.28 23.65
CA ASP A 177 -22.47 2.49 24.47
C ASP A 177 -21.32 3.33 23.88
N PRO A 178 -21.59 4.51 23.29
CA PRO A 178 -20.56 5.33 22.67
C PRO A 178 -19.52 5.87 23.66
N ALA A 179 -19.81 5.87 24.97
CA ALA A 179 -18.89 6.34 25.99
C ALA A 179 -17.84 5.30 26.39
N LEU A 180 -18.12 4.01 26.12
CA LEU A 180 -17.17 2.93 26.43
C LEU A 180 -16.17 2.76 25.29
N TYR A 181 -14.88 2.93 25.59
CA TYR A 181 -13.78 2.76 24.62
C TYR A 181 -13.98 3.54 23.31
N PRO A 182 -14.20 4.87 23.37
CA PRO A 182 -14.61 5.66 22.21
C PRO A 182 -13.53 5.74 21.12
N VAL A 183 -12.27 5.56 21.48
CA VAL A 183 -11.12 5.74 20.58
C VAL A 183 -10.11 4.61 20.77
N ARG A 184 -9.60 4.04 19.67
CA ARG A 184 -8.55 3.02 19.71
C ARG A 184 -7.22 3.59 20.20
N VAL A 185 -6.77 4.70 19.63
CA VAL A 185 -5.51 5.39 19.95
C VAL A 185 -5.81 6.86 20.19
N ASN A 186 -5.67 7.31 21.44
CA ASN A 186 -5.82 8.72 21.80
C ASN A 186 -4.44 9.39 21.82
N GLN A 187 -4.31 10.54 21.17
CA GLN A 187 -3.09 11.37 21.15
C GLN A 187 -3.36 12.79 21.68
N ALA A 188 -4.48 13.03 22.35
CA ALA A 188 -4.85 14.34 22.84
C ALA A 188 -3.92 14.81 23.97
N ALA A 189 -3.40 16.03 23.86
CA ALA A 189 -2.55 16.63 24.88
C ALA A 189 -3.27 16.74 26.23
N GLY A 190 -2.57 16.37 27.31
CA GLY A 190 -3.07 16.47 28.69
C GLY A 190 -3.90 15.28 29.18
N ALA A 191 -4.19 14.29 28.34
CA ALA A 191 -4.78 13.03 28.74
C ALA A 191 -3.70 12.01 29.13
N ASP A 192 -4.04 11.02 29.97
CA ASP A 192 -3.27 9.80 30.09
C ASP A 192 -3.57 8.96 28.84
N LEU A 193 -2.64 8.93 27.91
CA LEU A 193 -2.84 8.33 26.59
C LEU A 193 -3.20 6.86 26.67
N LEU A 194 -2.68 6.12 27.66
CA LEU A 194 -2.94 4.69 27.80
C LEU A 194 -4.31 4.40 28.38
N LYS A 195 -4.74 5.18 29.39
CA LYS A 195 -6.07 5.00 30.01
C LYS A 195 -7.21 5.43 29.13
N SER A 196 -6.96 6.35 28.20
CA SER A 196 -7.95 6.89 27.27
C SER A 196 -7.96 6.19 25.90
N SER A 197 -7.08 5.22 25.68
CA SER A 197 -7.02 4.40 24.46
C SER A 197 -7.53 2.99 24.70
N ALA A 198 -8.17 2.40 23.69
CA ALA A 198 -8.74 1.05 23.78
C ALA A 198 -7.75 -0.06 23.37
N MET A 199 -6.64 0.28 22.70
CA MET A 199 -5.66 -0.71 22.20
C MET A 199 -5.12 -1.60 23.34
N ASN A 200 -4.85 -2.87 23.03
CA ASN A 200 -4.53 -3.92 24.00
C ASN A 200 -3.02 -4.12 24.21
N TYR A 201 -2.25 -3.03 24.19
CA TYR A 201 -0.80 -3.07 24.45
C TYR A 201 -0.43 -2.91 25.93
N TYR A 202 -1.38 -2.40 26.72
CA TYR A 202 -1.20 -2.10 28.14
C TYR A 202 -2.43 -2.53 28.92
N ASP A 203 -2.25 -3.18 30.07
CA ASP A 203 -3.35 -3.54 30.95
C ASP A 203 -3.10 -3.07 32.38
N GLY A 204 -3.96 -2.19 32.88
CA GLY A 204 -3.86 -1.60 34.21
C GLY A 204 -2.67 -0.64 34.40
N VAL A 205 -2.05 -0.19 33.33
CA VAL A 205 -0.84 0.66 33.32
C VAL A 205 -1.18 2.10 32.93
N SER A 206 -0.64 3.08 33.66
CA SER A 206 -0.69 4.48 33.27
C SER A 206 0.47 4.86 32.34
N GLN A 207 0.31 5.94 31.58
CA GLN A 207 1.38 6.47 30.73
C GLN A 207 2.68 6.68 31.49
N ARG A 208 2.62 7.35 32.65
CA ARG A 208 3.81 7.62 33.47
C ARG A 208 4.52 6.35 33.93
N GLU A 209 3.76 5.29 34.24
CA GLU A 209 4.34 4.00 34.66
C GLU A 209 5.03 3.30 33.50
N ALA A 210 4.43 3.31 32.30
CA ALA A 210 5.03 2.72 31.09
C ALA A 210 6.33 3.46 30.69
N GLU A 211 6.28 4.79 30.62
CA GLU A 211 7.45 5.61 30.31
C GLU A 211 8.60 5.36 31.31
N ALA A 212 8.30 5.35 32.62
CA ALA A 212 9.29 5.05 33.65
C ALA A 212 9.82 3.62 33.60
N PHE A 213 9.02 2.65 33.16
CA PHE A 213 9.42 1.26 33.01
C PHE A 213 10.46 1.11 31.88
N TYR A 214 10.15 1.63 30.68
CA TYR A 214 11.05 1.52 29.52
C TYR A 214 12.29 2.42 29.64
N ALA A 215 12.17 3.60 30.24
CA ALA A 215 13.33 4.47 30.48
C ALA A 215 14.42 3.81 31.33
N ARG A 216 14.07 2.88 32.24
CA ARG A 216 15.04 2.12 33.02
C ARG A 216 15.79 1.05 32.24
N MET A 217 15.20 0.55 31.15
CA MET A 217 15.81 -0.44 30.26
C MET A 217 16.76 0.19 29.25
N ALA A 218 16.49 1.43 28.85
CA ALA A 218 17.30 2.17 27.91
C ALA A 218 18.71 2.43 28.45
N LYS A 219 19.73 2.21 27.62
CA LYS A 219 21.12 2.50 27.93
C LYS A 219 21.55 3.75 27.15
N PRO A 220 21.72 4.92 27.82
CA PRO A 220 22.18 6.13 27.15
C PRO A 220 23.51 5.91 26.43
N GLY A 221 23.59 6.30 25.14
CA GLY A 221 24.80 6.18 24.33
C GLY A 221 25.08 4.78 23.78
N ASP A 222 24.14 3.84 23.89
CA ASP A 222 24.26 2.54 23.23
C ASP A 222 24.23 2.75 21.70
N PRO A 223 25.25 2.32 20.95
CA PRO A 223 25.28 2.46 19.51
C PRO A 223 24.29 1.53 18.79
N GLN A 224 23.79 0.49 19.49
CA GLN A 224 22.84 -0.50 18.98
C GLN A 224 21.68 -0.69 19.97
N PRO A 225 20.84 0.34 20.18
CA PRO A 225 19.81 0.31 21.19
C PRO A 225 18.74 -0.73 20.86
N ILE A 226 18.37 -1.53 21.84
CA ILE A 226 17.27 -2.49 21.73
C ILE A 226 15.93 -1.73 21.78
N SER A 227 14.99 -2.09 20.88
CA SER A 227 13.63 -1.57 20.85
C SER A 227 12.75 -2.22 21.92
N TYR A 228 13.05 -1.96 23.21
CA TYR A 228 12.35 -2.58 24.34
C TYR A 228 10.85 -2.32 24.27
N GLY A 229 10.08 -3.40 24.49
CA GLY A 229 8.62 -3.35 24.48
C GLY A 229 7.97 -3.72 23.15
N LEU A 230 8.75 -3.81 22.05
CA LEU A 230 8.25 -3.97 20.69
C LEU A 230 7.29 -5.17 20.53
N ASN A 231 7.61 -6.30 21.16
CA ASN A 231 6.89 -7.57 21.07
C ASN A 231 6.30 -8.03 22.41
N SER A 232 5.70 -7.12 23.16
CA SER A 232 5.12 -7.45 24.47
C SER A 232 3.91 -6.60 24.83
N GLN A 233 3.01 -7.15 25.65
CA GLN A 233 2.03 -6.40 26.40
C GLN A 233 2.60 -6.05 27.78
N LEU A 234 2.52 -4.80 28.20
CA LEU A 234 2.89 -4.38 29.56
C LEU A 234 1.66 -4.44 30.47
N VAL A 235 1.72 -5.24 31.51
CA VAL A 235 0.62 -5.45 32.45
C VAL A 235 1.00 -5.05 33.87
N LYS A 236 0.03 -4.56 34.65
CA LYS A 236 0.18 -4.28 36.06
C LYS A 236 -0.64 -5.26 36.89
N GLN A 237 0.03 -6.22 37.51
CA GLN A 237 -0.58 -7.21 38.40
C GLN A 237 -0.06 -7.05 39.84
N ASN A 238 -0.95 -6.95 40.80
CA ASN A 238 -0.60 -6.76 42.23
C ASN A 238 0.41 -5.62 42.47
N GLY A 239 0.27 -4.53 41.72
CA GLY A 239 1.14 -3.36 41.81
C GLY A 239 2.51 -3.51 41.11
N LYS A 240 2.82 -4.65 40.51
CA LYS A 240 4.07 -4.91 39.79
C LYS A 240 3.83 -4.83 38.28
N LEU A 241 4.73 -4.14 37.57
CA LEU A 241 4.77 -4.11 36.11
C LEU A 241 5.55 -5.32 35.59
N THR A 242 4.97 -6.01 34.59
CA THR A 242 5.57 -7.18 33.95
C THR A 242 5.20 -7.19 32.46
N GLU A 243 6.14 -7.60 31.62
CA GLU A 243 5.87 -7.82 30.20
C GLU A 243 5.35 -9.24 29.96
N ARG A 244 4.26 -9.35 29.20
CA ARG A 244 3.79 -10.59 28.58
C ARG A 244 4.34 -10.61 27.17
N VAL A 245 5.45 -11.31 26.98
CA VAL A 245 6.16 -11.35 25.70
C VAL A 245 5.37 -12.18 24.68
N TRP A 246 5.30 -11.71 23.45
CA TRP A 246 4.67 -12.38 22.33
C TRP A 246 5.66 -13.35 21.68
N LYS A 247 5.52 -14.61 22.04
CA LYS A 247 6.38 -15.72 21.61
C LYS A 247 5.64 -17.06 21.68
N THR A 248 6.20 -18.14 21.13
CA THR A 248 5.55 -19.45 21.00
C THR A 248 5.14 -20.13 22.30
N ASP A 249 5.75 -19.80 23.43
CA ASP A 249 5.35 -20.28 24.77
C ASP A 249 4.82 -19.12 25.66
N GLY A 250 4.39 -18.03 25.04
CA GLY A 250 3.89 -16.82 25.69
C GLY A 250 2.49 -16.41 25.20
N MET A 251 2.23 -15.10 25.29
CA MET A 251 1.02 -14.53 24.69
C MET A 251 1.05 -14.74 23.18
N TYR A 252 -0.09 -15.06 22.57
CA TYR A 252 -0.26 -15.40 21.14
C TYR A 252 0.36 -16.73 20.69
N ALA A 253 0.79 -17.59 21.62
CA ALA A 253 1.42 -18.87 21.32
C ALA A 253 0.70 -19.69 20.23
N PRO A 254 -0.66 -19.91 20.25
CA PRO A 254 -1.30 -20.76 19.26
C PRO A 254 -1.19 -20.24 17.81
N ALA A 255 -1.13 -18.93 17.62
CA ALA A 255 -0.93 -18.34 16.29
C ALA A 255 0.55 -18.37 15.90
N LEU A 256 1.45 -18.02 16.83
CA LEU A 256 2.90 -17.98 16.58
C LEU A 256 3.47 -19.36 16.28
N GLU A 257 2.99 -20.41 16.94
CA GLU A 257 3.35 -21.81 16.63
C GLU A 257 2.98 -22.19 15.18
N LYS A 258 1.83 -21.72 14.69
CA LYS A 258 1.43 -21.94 13.30
C LYS A 258 2.29 -21.14 12.32
N ILE A 259 2.63 -19.90 12.66
CA ILE A 259 3.56 -19.10 11.87
C ILE A 259 4.91 -19.81 11.78
N VAL A 260 5.49 -20.24 12.90
CA VAL A 260 6.77 -20.96 12.94
C VAL A 260 6.72 -22.24 12.10
N TYR A 261 5.66 -23.05 12.24
CA TYR A 261 5.49 -24.26 11.41
C TYR A 261 5.58 -23.96 9.90
N TRP A 262 4.91 -22.90 9.43
CA TRP A 262 4.94 -22.54 8.02
C TRP A 262 6.27 -21.89 7.61
N LEU A 263 6.92 -21.16 8.50
CA LEU A 263 8.26 -20.62 8.25
C LEU A 263 9.30 -21.75 8.13
N GLU A 264 9.19 -22.83 8.93
CA GLU A 264 10.04 -24.02 8.79
C GLU A 264 9.87 -24.65 7.41
N LYS A 265 8.62 -24.77 6.91
CA LYS A 265 8.35 -25.23 5.53
C LYS A 265 8.91 -24.29 4.47
N ALA A 266 8.82 -22.99 4.69
CA ALA A 266 9.42 -21.99 3.80
C ALA A 266 10.95 -22.14 3.74
N ALA A 267 11.62 -22.37 4.88
CA ALA A 267 13.06 -22.57 4.97
C ALA A 267 13.57 -23.81 4.21
N GLU A 268 12.72 -24.85 4.03
CA GLU A 268 13.08 -26.07 3.27
C GLU A 268 13.29 -25.77 1.77
N VAL A 269 12.61 -24.76 1.20
CA VAL A 269 12.62 -24.42 -0.23
C VAL A 269 13.30 -23.08 -0.54
N ALA A 270 13.69 -22.33 0.49
CA ALA A 270 14.35 -21.04 0.37
C ALA A 270 15.81 -21.17 -0.09
N SER A 271 16.34 -20.10 -0.71
CA SER A 271 17.78 -20.01 -0.98
C SER A 271 18.59 -20.05 0.34
N PRO A 272 19.87 -20.42 0.32
CA PRO A 272 20.67 -20.47 1.55
C PRO A 272 20.68 -19.16 2.33
N VAL A 273 20.76 -18.01 1.67
CA VAL A 273 20.71 -16.68 2.31
C VAL A 273 19.34 -16.41 2.94
N GLN A 274 18.29 -16.70 2.23
CA GLN A 274 16.92 -16.48 2.69
C GLN A 274 16.54 -17.45 3.82
N LYS A 275 17.05 -18.69 3.75
CA LYS A 275 16.91 -19.66 4.82
C LYS A 275 17.47 -19.14 6.15
N GLU A 276 18.68 -18.57 6.16
CA GLU A 276 19.28 -17.98 7.37
C GLU A 276 18.41 -16.83 7.92
N THR A 277 17.85 -16.01 7.04
CA THR A 277 16.91 -14.95 7.42
C THR A 277 15.64 -15.52 8.07
N ILE A 278 15.04 -16.55 7.48
CA ILE A 278 13.85 -17.21 8.01
C ILE A 278 14.15 -17.88 9.38
N GLU A 279 15.31 -18.56 9.51
CA GLU A 279 15.73 -19.18 10.77
C GLU A 279 15.94 -18.15 11.89
N ALA A 280 16.46 -16.96 11.59
CA ALA A 280 16.56 -15.86 12.55
C ALA A 280 15.17 -15.37 13.02
N LEU A 281 14.19 -15.28 12.11
CA LEU A 281 12.82 -14.95 12.46
C LEU A 281 12.16 -16.04 13.32
N ILE A 282 12.37 -17.32 13.00
CA ILE A 282 11.92 -18.45 13.83
C ILE A 282 12.52 -18.36 15.24
N SER A 283 13.82 -18.06 15.34
CA SER A 283 14.50 -17.87 16.64
C SER A 283 13.84 -16.72 17.44
N PHE A 284 13.54 -15.61 16.78
CA PHE A 284 12.82 -14.49 17.42
C PHE A 284 11.45 -14.92 17.96
N TYR A 285 10.63 -15.60 17.15
CA TYR A 285 9.30 -16.04 17.61
C TYR A 285 9.38 -17.08 18.75
N ASN A 286 10.39 -17.94 18.77
CA ASN A 286 10.57 -18.92 19.80
C ASN A 286 11.09 -18.33 21.12
N THR A 287 12.00 -17.36 21.04
CA THR A 287 12.66 -16.80 22.24
C THR A 287 12.02 -15.51 22.74
N GLY A 288 11.42 -14.72 21.82
CA GLY A 288 11.00 -13.35 22.08
C GLY A 288 12.17 -12.36 22.25
N ASP A 289 13.42 -12.78 21.95
CA ASP A 289 14.61 -11.94 22.09
C ASP A 289 14.68 -10.92 20.94
N LEU A 290 14.63 -9.66 21.27
CA LEU A 290 14.70 -8.55 20.30
C LEU A 290 16.05 -8.47 19.57
N LYS A 291 17.11 -9.08 20.09
CA LYS A 291 18.39 -9.20 19.36
C LYS A 291 18.28 -10.17 18.18
N GLU A 292 17.48 -11.22 18.31
CA GLU A 292 17.19 -12.13 17.20
C GLU A 292 16.33 -11.41 16.13
N TYR A 293 15.45 -10.50 16.55
CA TYR A 293 14.71 -9.64 15.62
C TYR A 293 15.62 -8.64 14.90
N ASP A 294 16.57 -8.02 15.62
CA ASP A 294 17.59 -7.17 14.99
C ASP A 294 18.45 -7.98 14.00
N ARG A 295 18.86 -9.21 14.36
CA ARG A 295 19.58 -10.11 13.47
C ARG A 295 18.77 -10.45 12.22
N PHE A 296 17.49 -10.79 12.36
CA PHE A 296 16.58 -11.00 11.25
C PHE A 296 16.54 -9.77 10.32
N ASN A 297 16.36 -8.58 10.87
CA ASN A 297 16.29 -7.34 10.10
C ASN A 297 17.60 -7.05 9.33
N ILE A 298 18.76 -7.31 9.94
CA ILE A 298 20.07 -7.14 9.29
C ILE A 298 20.21 -8.10 8.11
N LEU A 299 19.93 -9.40 8.31
CA LEU A 299 19.99 -10.41 7.25
C LEU A 299 19.00 -10.09 6.13
N TRP A 300 17.78 -9.68 6.48
CA TRP A 300 16.74 -9.30 5.54
C TRP A 300 17.15 -8.11 4.66
N VAL A 301 17.73 -7.05 5.24
CA VAL A 301 18.21 -5.88 4.50
C VAL A 301 19.33 -6.24 3.54
N GLN A 302 20.24 -7.13 3.95
CA GLN A 302 21.40 -7.55 3.15
C GLN A 302 21.03 -8.46 1.99
N ASP A 303 19.90 -9.18 2.06
CA ASP A 303 19.40 -9.97 0.94
C ASP A 303 18.76 -9.07 -0.13
N THR A 304 19.54 -8.71 -1.13
CA THR A 304 19.07 -7.91 -2.27
C THR A 304 18.82 -8.75 -3.54
N ALA A 305 19.20 -10.03 -3.52
CA ALA A 305 19.19 -10.89 -4.70
C ALA A 305 17.91 -11.73 -4.85
N SER A 306 17.29 -12.14 -3.73
CA SER A 306 16.14 -13.03 -3.75
C SER A 306 14.98 -12.48 -4.57
N MET A 307 14.32 -13.36 -5.35
CA MET A 307 13.16 -13.05 -6.18
C MET A 307 11.92 -12.83 -5.31
N VAL A 308 11.70 -13.71 -4.34
CA VAL A 308 10.62 -13.64 -3.35
C VAL A 308 11.15 -12.97 -2.10
N ASP A 309 10.38 -12.07 -1.52
CA ASP A 309 10.72 -11.39 -0.27
C ASP A 309 9.48 -11.33 0.64
N PHE A 310 9.68 -11.00 1.91
CA PHE A 310 8.57 -10.95 2.85
C PHE A 310 8.85 -10.02 4.03
N VAL A 311 7.78 -9.50 4.60
CA VAL A 311 7.72 -8.91 5.95
C VAL A 311 6.86 -9.83 6.80
N ASN A 312 7.28 -10.14 8.01
CA ASN A 312 6.49 -10.89 8.97
C ASN A 312 7.02 -10.59 10.37
N GLY A 313 6.23 -9.98 11.22
CA GLY A 313 6.69 -9.61 12.56
C GLY A 313 5.88 -8.53 13.24
N PHE A 314 6.39 -8.12 14.39
CA PHE A 314 5.91 -6.97 15.14
C PHE A 314 6.73 -5.75 14.71
N THR A 315 6.21 -4.95 13.78
CA THR A 315 7.03 -4.03 12.99
C THR A 315 6.67 -2.55 13.19
N GLU A 316 5.40 -2.17 12.96
CA GLU A 316 4.98 -0.78 12.98
C GLU A 316 4.42 -0.34 14.33
N VAL A 317 4.87 0.82 14.82
CA VAL A 317 4.54 1.33 16.16
C VAL A 317 3.43 2.37 16.19
N TYR A 318 2.81 2.69 15.07
CA TYR A 318 1.75 3.72 14.96
C TYR A 318 0.51 3.40 15.80
N GLY A 319 0.26 2.13 16.08
CA GLY A 319 -0.85 1.67 16.94
C GLY A 319 -0.64 1.93 18.43
N ASP A 320 0.56 2.30 18.85
CA ASP A 320 0.89 2.64 20.23
C ASP A 320 1.11 4.16 20.38
N PRO A 321 0.31 4.87 21.20
CA PRO A 321 0.50 6.32 21.41
C PRO A 321 1.85 6.69 22.04
N LEU A 322 2.58 5.72 22.65
CA LEU A 322 3.92 5.92 23.19
C LEU A 322 5.04 5.43 22.26
N GLY A 323 4.71 4.69 21.20
CA GLY A 323 5.67 4.20 20.21
C GLY A 323 6.59 3.07 20.68
N TYR A 324 6.25 2.35 21.76
CA TYR A 324 7.03 1.20 22.25
C TYR A 324 6.58 -0.13 21.66
N LYS A 325 5.30 -0.27 21.35
CA LYS A 325 4.66 -1.52 20.97
C LYS A 325 4.40 -1.56 19.47
N ALA A 326 4.73 -2.70 18.85
CA ALA A 326 4.49 -2.84 17.42
C ALA A 326 3.27 -3.69 17.10
N SER A 327 2.52 -3.28 16.09
CA SER A 327 1.49 -4.10 15.47
C SER A 327 2.12 -5.27 14.70
N TRP A 328 1.42 -6.40 14.71
CA TRP A 328 1.80 -7.55 13.91
C TRP A 328 1.34 -7.35 12.47
N GLU A 329 2.25 -7.51 11.55
CA GLU A 329 2.00 -7.41 10.12
C GLU A 329 2.74 -8.48 9.33
N ALA A 330 2.23 -8.75 8.13
CA ALA A 330 2.89 -9.59 7.17
C ALA A 330 2.58 -9.18 5.74
N MET A 331 3.57 -9.30 4.89
CA MET A 331 3.45 -9.15 3.44
C MET A 331 4.37 -10.15 2.77
N VAL A 332 3.86 -10.88 1.77
CA VAL A 332 4.70 -11.69 0.87
C VAL A 332 4.67 -11.05 -0.49
N ASN A 333 5.83 -10.90 -1.10
CA ASN A 333 5.98 -10.21 -2.36
C ASN A 333 7.06 -10.87 -3.23
N PHE A 334 7.10 -10.49 -4.49
CA PHE A 334 8.16 -10.86 -5.41
C PHE A 334 8.48 -9.71 -6.36
N LYS A 335 9.69 -9.70 -6.90
CA LYS A 335 10.17 -8.63 -7.77
C LYS A 335 9.30 -8.52 -9.02
N ASP A 336 8.92 -7.30 -9.37
CA ASP A 336 8.35 -6.98 -10.67
C ASP A 336 9.49 -6.93 -11.70
N MET A 337 9.57 -7.94 -12.58
CA MET A 337 10.68 -8.07 -13.52
C MET A 337 10.64 -7.03 -14.63
N ASP A 338 9.45 -6.55 -15.00
CA ASP A 338 9.33 -5.51 -16.04
C ASP A 338 9.75 -4.16 -15.48
N ALA A 339 9.31 -3.83 -14.27
CA ALA A 339 9.75 -2.63 -13.57
C ALA A 339 11.25 -2.71 -13.23
N THR A 340 11.75 -3.86 -12.80
CA THR A 340 13.19 -4.06 -12.55
C THR A 340 14.01 -3.78 -13.81
N ARG A 341 13.59 -4.31 -14.95
CA ARG A 341 14.28 -4.05 -16.24
C ARG A 341 14.26 -2.56 -16.60
N ARG A 342 13.14 -1.87 -16.39
CA ARG A 342 13.06 -0.42 -16.64
C ARG A 342 14.04 0.34 -15.75
N THR A 343 14.04 0.06 -14.45
CA THR A 343 14.94 0.75 -13.50
C THR A 343 16.43 0.41 -13.72
N GLU A 344 16.74 -0.79 -14.19
CA GLU A 344 18.11 -1.17 -14.62
C GLU A 344 18.57 -0.36 -15.83
N ILE A 345 17.71 -0.18 -16.86
CA ILE A 345 18.00 0.66 -18.01
C ILE A 345 18.23 2.11 -17.59
N ILE A 346 17.36 2.66 -16.73
CA ILE A 346 17.50 4.00 -16.18
C ILE A 346 18.84 4.14 -15.44
N SER A 347 19.15 3.22 -14.54
CA SER A 347 20.36 3.23 -13.72
C SER A 347 21.64 3.11 -14.55
N ALA A 348 21.61 2.25 -15.58
CA ALA A 348 22.74 2.11 -16.50
C ALA A 348 23.04 3.40 -17.31
N ASN A 349 22.05 4.25 -17.48
CA ASN A 349 22.16 5.54 -18.16
C ASN A 349 22.22 6.75 -17.19
N ALA A 350 22.33 6.53 -15.88
CA ALA A 350 22.26 7.59 -14.88
C ALA A 350 23.28 8.72 -15.11
N GLN A 351 24.52 8.38 -15.52
CA GLN A 351 25.55 9.38 -15.84
C GLN A 351 25.15 10.24 -17.05
N TRP A 352 24.57 9.62 -18.08
CA TRP A 352 24.09 10.36 -19.25
C TRP A 352 23.02 11.40 -18.86
N PHE A 353 22.04 11.01 -18.03
CA PHE A 353 21.02 11.92 -17.53
C PHE A 353 21.59 13.04 -16.69
N GLU A 354 22.58 12.77 -15.83
CA GLU A 354 23.26 13.79 -15.03
C GLU A 354 23.99 14.80 -15.92
N ASP A 355 24.78 14.32 -16.88
CA ASP A 355 25.62 15.14 -17.77
C ASP A 355 24.77 16.04 -18.70
N HIS A 356 23.57 15.60 -19.08
CA HIS A 356 22.65 16.35 -19.95
C HIS A 356 21.59 17.13 -19.18
N SER A 357 21.63 17.08 -17.84
CA SER A 357 20.64 17.80 -17.01
C SER A 357 20.80 19.32 -17.12
N PRO A 358 19.71 20.10 -16.95
CA PRO A 358 19.76 21.55 -17.00
C PRO A 358 20.43 22.19 -15.79
N ILE A 359 20.84 21.41 -14.80
CA ILE A 359 21.56 21.91 -13.61
C ILE A 359 22.92 22.47 -13.98
N GLN A 360 23.42 23.40 -13.14
CA GLN A 360 24.72 24.02 -13.38
C GLN A 360 25.84 22.96 -13.29
N GLU A 361 26.80 22.98 -14.22
CA GLU A 361 27.88 22.00 -14.31
C GLU A 361 28.62 21.78 -12.98
N LYS A 362 28.88 22.85 -12.24
CA LYS A 362 29.54 22.79 -10.90
C LYS A 362 28.74 21.98 -9.85
N TYR A 363 27.45 21.77 -10.07
CA TYR A 363 26.57 21.00 -9.17
C TYR A 363 26.19 19.64 -9.74
N ARG A 364 26.68 19.25 -10.92
CA ARG A 364 26.54 17.90 -11.45
C ARG A 364 27.50 16.95 -10.73
N LYS A 365 27.05 15.73 -10.47
CA LYS A 365 27.92 14.67 -9.97
C LYS A 365 28.87 14.21 -11.07
N LYS A 366 30.16 14.09 -10.73
CA LYS A 366 31.18 13.54 -11.66
C LYS A 366 30.97 12.04 -11.88
N GLU A 367 30.45 11.34 -10.91
CA GLU A 367 30.16 9.92 -10.97
C GLU A 367 28.80 9.68 -10.28
N VAL A 368 27.83 9.22 -11.05
CA VAL A 368 26.51 8.84 -10.55
C VAL A 368 26.49 7.33 -10.35
N LYS A 369 26.29 6.90 -9.12
CA LYS A 369 25.98 5.50 -8.84
C LYS A 369 24.48 5.33 -9.05
N GLY A 370 24.09 4.55 -10.06
CA GLY A 370 22.69 4.25 -10.31
C GLY A 370 22.05 3.59 -9.08
N VAL A 371 20.90 4.10 -8.68
CA VAL A 371 20.07 3.50 -7.63
C VAL A 371 18.98 2.71 -8.35
N SER A 372 18.88 1.41 -8.11
CA SER A 372 17.72 0.64 -8.56
C SER A 372 16.60 0.80 -7.54
N ALA A 373 15.51 1.42 -7.93
CA ALA A 373 14.28 1.34 -7.14
C ALA A 373 13.80 -0.12 -7.12
N LYS A 374 13.44 -0.63 -5.95
CA LYS A 374 12.88 -1.98 -5.84
C LYS A 374 11.37 -1.88 -6.02
N VAL A 375 10.90 -2.38 -7.14
CA VAL A 375 9.48 -2.49 -7.45
C VAL A 375 9.07 -3.95 -7.28
N ILE A 376 8.00 -4.16 -6.53
CA ILE A 376 7.52 -5.49 -6.16
C ILE A 376 6.03 -5.65 -6.48
N ASN A 377 5.61 -6.90 -6.61
CA ASN A 377 4.21 -7.30 -6.62
C ASN A 377 3.88 -8.01 -5.30
N ALA A 378 2.89 -7.51 -4.58
CA ALA A 378 2.35 -8.20 -3.42
C ALA A 378 1.68 -9.52 -3.86
N ALA A 379 2.03 -10.61 -3.19
CA ALA A 379 1.37 -11.90 -3.33
C ALA A 379 0.29 -12.08 -2.26
N ILE A 380 0.56 -11.66 -1.02
CA ILE A 380 -0.40 -11.64 0.08
C ILE A 380 -0.14 -10.49 1.04
N LEU A 381 -1.21 -10.04 1.67
CA LEU A 381 -1.24 -9.03 2.71
C LEU A 381 -1.81 -9.64 3.99
N GLY A 382 -1.25 -9.33 5.16
CA GLY A 382 -1.71 -9.86 6.45
C GLY A 382 -1.49 -8.90 7.61
N GLY A 383 -2.18 -9.13 8.71
CA GLY A 383 -2.08 -8.29 9.90
C GLY A 383 -2.44 -6.82 9.64
N ASP A 384 -1.61 -5.91 10.08
CA ASP A 384 -1.83 -4.46 9.93
C ASP A 384 -1.78 -3.97 8.46
N CYS A 385 -1.16 -4.76 7.57
CA CYS A 385 -1.16 -4.51 6.12
C CYS A 385 -2.46 -4.97 5.41
N TYR A 386 -3.47 -5.46 6.13
CA TYR A 386 -4.67 -6.07 5.52
C TYR A 386 -5.94 -5.77 6.33
N PRO A 387 -7.08 -5.43 5.70
CA PRO A 387 -7.30 -5.18 4.26
C PRO A 387 -6.75 -3.85 3.73
N ALA A 388 -6.65 -2.80 4.58
CA ALA A 388 -6.00 -1.55 4.20
C ALA A 388 -4.48 -1.79 4.13
N THR A 389 -3.82 -1.34 3.05
CA THR A 389 -2.40 -1.59 2.83
C THR A 389 -1.65 -0.34 2.37
N PRO A 390 -0.36 -0.21 2.72
CA PRO A 390 0.50 0.84 2.17
C PRO A 390 0.79 0.59 0.68
N ILE A 391 1.11 1.64 -0.05
CA ILE A 391 1.57 1.57 -1.45
C ILE A 391 3.09 1.36 -1.56
N GLY A 392 3.78 1.45 -0.45
CA GLY A 392 5.22 1.22 -0.33
C GLY A 392 5.61 1.02 1.12
N ILE A 393 6.77 0.42 1.33
CA ILE A 393 7.36 0.19 2.66
C ILE A 393 8.82 0.62 2.68
N ASN A 394 9.31 1.06 3.84
CA ASN A 394 10.70 1.40 4.07
C ASN A 394 11.15 0.87 5.45
N LEU A 395 11.74 -0.30 5.47
CA LEU A 395 12.11 -1.05 6.67
C LEU A 395 13.61 -1.40 6.69
N PRO A 396 14.16 -1.71 7.86
CA PRO A 396 13.56 -1.78 9.20
C PRO A 396 13.40 -0.39 9.84
N ASN A 397 12.65 -0.32 10.95
CA ASN A 397 12.43 0.93 11.69
C ASN A 397 13.56 1.29 12.67
N ALA A 398 14.46 0.35 12.98
CA ALA A 398 15.60 0.59 13.86
C ALA A 398 16.65 1.50 13.20
N ASP A 399 16.80 2.74 13.67
CA ASP A 399 17.69 3.76 13.09
C ASP A 399 19.15 3.31 12.99
N TRP A 400 19.65 2.58 14.00
CA TRP A 400 21.03 2.10 13.98
C TRP A 400 21.26 1.05 12.88
N ILE A 401 20.26 0.16 12.62
CA ILE A 401 20.33 -0.83 11.52
C ILE A 401 20.32 -0.09 10.19
N ARG A 402 19.43 0.89 10.03
CA ARG A 402 19.38 1.73 8.81
C ARG A 402 20.70 2.41 8.54
N LYS A 403 21.33 2.96 9.58
CA LYS A 403 22.62 3.64 9.49
C LYS A 403 23.77 2.72 9.10
N ASP A 404 23.85 1.54 9.73
CA ASP A 404 25.02 0.67 9.63
C ASP A 404 24.90 -0.37 8.49
N TYR A 405 23.65 -0.79 8.16
CA TYR A 405 23.35 -1.85 7.18
C TYR A 405 22.45 -1.39 6.03
N GLY A 406 21.80 -0.24 6.14
CA GLY A 406 20.86 0.28 5.15
C GLY A 406 19.40 -0.05 5.43
N SER A 407 18.55 0.20 4.44
CA SER A 407 17.12 -0.10 4.46
C SER A 407 16.64 -0.63 3.11
N LYS A 408 15.53 -1.36 3.10
CA LYS A 408 14.80 -1.67 1.87
C LYS A 408 13.63 -0.70 1.74
N SER A 409 13.66 0.14 0.70
CA SER A 409 12.53 0.94 0.25
C SER A 409 11.97 0.30 -1.02
N VAL A 410 10.70 -0.01 -1.03
CA VAL A 410 10.05 -0.69 -2.15
C VAL A 410 8.68 -0.06 -2.46
N THR A 411 8.33 0.00 -3.74
CA THR A 411 6.99 0.36 -4.22
C THR A 411 6.23 -0.90 -4.57
N ILE A 412 4.95 -0.96 -4.16
CA ILE A 412 4.08 -2.13 -4.38
C ILE A 412 3.25 -1.87 -5.64
N GLN A 413 3.77 -2.30 -6.78
CA GLN A 413 3.26 -1.94 -8.10
C GLN A 413 1.83 -2.41 -8.37
N ASN A 414 1.51 -3.66 -8.06
CA ASN A 414 0.18 -4.20 -8.33
C ASN A 414 -0.91 -3.60 -7.42
N ILE A 415 -0.56 -3.12 -6.24
CA ILE A 415 -1.45 -2.36 -5.35
C ILE A 415 -1.71 -0.97 -5.95
N THR A 416 -0.65 -0.26 -6.37
CA THR A 416 -0.77 1.03 -7.04
C THR A 416 -1.59 0.92 -8.32
N GLN A 417 -1.36 -0.13 -9.12
CA GLN A 417 -2.14 -0.42 -10.31
C GLN A 417 -3.63 -0.65 -9.99
N ALA A 418 -3.93 -1.41 -8.96
CA ALA A 418 -5.32 -1.68 -8.58
C ALA A 418 -6.07 -0.40 -8.16
N TYR A 419 -5.42 0.52 -7.45
CA TYR A 419 -5.98 1.85 -7.17
C TYR A 419 -6.27 2.62 -8.46
N ALA A 420 -5.31 2.68 -9.39
CA ALA A 420 -5.46 3.39 -10.65
C ALA A 420 -6.61 2.80 -11.49
N GLU A 421 -6.63 1.49 -11.69
CA GLU A 421 -7.64 0.80 -12.48
C GLU A 421 -9.05 0.91 -11.87
N SER A 422 -9.17 0.80 -10.55
CA SER A 422 -10.46 0.94 -9.84
C SER A 422 -11.00 2.37 -9.84
N SER A 423 -10.17 3.35 -10.22
CA SER A 423 -10.56 4.75 -10.30
C SER A 423 -11.02 5.15 -11.70
N LYS A 424 -10.79 4.31 -12.72
CA LYS A 424 -11.27 4.55 -14.08
C LYS A 424 -12.81 4.58 -14.12
N GLY A 425 -13.36 5.54 -14.83
CA GLY A 425 -14.81 5.69 -14.98
C GLY A 425 -15.56 6.15 -13.71
N ASN A 426 -14.85 6.62 -12.67
CA ASN A 426 -15.48 7.17 -11.47
C ASN A 426 -15.96 8.63 -11.64
N GLY A 427 -15.85 9.21 -12.85
CA GLY A 427 -16.24 10.56 -13.17
C GLY A 427 -15.21 11.64 -12.83
N PHE A 428 -14.08 11.27 -12.18
CA PHE A 428 -13.07 12.25 -11.76
C PHE A 428 -12.40 12.95 -12.96
N ILE A 429 -11.99 12.19 -13.96
CA ILE A 429 -11.33 12.72 -15.16
C ILE A 429 -12.31 13.62 -15.92
N GLU A 430 -13.57 13.18 -16.09
CA GLU A 430 -14.63 13.94 -16.75
C GLU A 430 -14.96 15.25 -16.03
N GLU A 431 -14.93 15.24 -14.70
CA GLU A 431 -15.25 16.40 -13.87
C GLU A 431 -14.12 17.43 -13.83
N PHE A 432 -12.86 17.01 -13.75
CA PHE A 432 -11.75 17.92 -13.46
C PHE A 432 -10.83 18.22 -14.63
N ILE A 433 -10.81 17.36 -15.66
CA ILE A 433 -9.98 17.58 -16.86
C ILE A 433 -10.85 18.20 -17.96
N PHE A 434 -10.50 19.41 -18.40
CA PHE A 434 -11.33 20.21 -19.29
C PHE A 434 -11.39 19.67 -20.72
N ARG A 435 -10.22 19.42 -21.34
CA ARG A 435 -10.12 19.05 -22.74
C ARG A 435 -10.38 17.57 -22.98
N PRO A 436 -11.25 17.20 -23.95
CA PRO A 436 -11.49 15.80 -24.29
C PRO A 436 -10.21 15.03 -24.66
N GLU A 437 -9.31 15.68 -25.43
CA GLU A 437 -8.03 15.08 -25.82
C GLU A 437 -7.11 14.81 -24.63
N ASP A 438 -7.12 15.63 -23.59
CA ASP A 438 -6.36 15.39 -22.37
C ASP A 438 -6.99 14.27 -21.52
N ARG A 439 -8.33 14.16 -21.51
CA ARG A 439 -9.04 13.03 -20.88
C ARG A 439 -8.67 11.71 -21.53
N GLU A 440 -8.71 11.64 -22.86
CA GLU A 440 -8.32 10.45 -23.62
C GLU A 440 -6.86 10.08 -23.35
N ARG A 441 -5.97 11.06 -23.43
CA ARG A 441 -4.53 10.90 -23.17
C ARG A 441 -4.25 10.38 -21.77
N ILE A 442 -4.86 10.95 -20.73
CA ILE A 442 -4.70 10.50 -19.33
C ILE A 442 -5.27 9.10 -19.15
N THR A 443 -6.40 8.78 -19.79
CA THR A 443 -7.01 7.45 -19.73
C THR A 443 -6.09 6.38 -20.35
N LEU A 444 -5.44 6.68 -21.48
CA LEU A 444 -4.58 5.74 -22.19
C LEU A 444 -3.19 5.60 -21.55
N TYR A 445 -2.59 6.71 -21.15
CA TYR A 445 -1.17 6.79 -20.79
C TYR A 445 -0.91 7.13 -19.32
N GLY A 446 -1.92 7.50 -18.54
CA GLY A 446 -1.74 8.00 -17.17
C GLY A 446 -0.98 6.99 -16.29
N THR A 447 -1.33 5.72 -16.32
CA THR A 447 -0.64 4.68 -15.53
C THR A 447 0.82 4.50 -15.95
N ILE A 448 1.11 4.55 -17.26
CA ILE A 448 2.49 4.47 -17.78
C ILE A 448 3.28 5.70 -17.34
N GLY A 449 2.65 6.88 -17.44
CA GLY A 449 3.22 8.16 -17.02
C GLY A 449 3.57 8.18 -15.52
N ASP A 450 2.65 7.78 -14.68
CA ASP A 450 2.85 7.77 -13.22
C ASP A 450 3.97 6.78 -12.81
N ASN A 451 3.99 5.59 -13.41
CA ASN A 451 5.05 4.61 -13.17
C ASN A 451 6.43 5.15 -13.58
N MET A 452 6.53 5.70 -14.78
CA MET A 452 7.79 6.26 -15.28
C MET A 452 8.24 7.48 -14.48
N HIS A 453 7.28 8.34 -14.09
CA HIS A 453 7.57 9.48 -13.21
C HIS A 453 8.18 9.00 -11.89
N THR A 454 7.60 7.98 -11.27
CA THR A 454 8.11 7.37 -10.03
C THR A 454 9.50 6.75 -10.24
N ASP A 455 9.68 5.95 -11.29
CA ASP A 455 10.98 5.32 -11.60
C ASP A 455 12.10 6.36 -11.78
N LEU A 456 11.83 7.45 -12.52
CA LEU A 456 12.81 8.54 -12.71
C LEU A 456 13.04 9.35 -11.44
N HIS A 457 12.00 9.61 -10.65
CA HIS A 457 12.06 10.32 -9.37
C HIS A 457 13.00 9.58 -8.40
N GLU A 458 12.80 8.28 -8.23
CA GLU A 458 13.57 7.47 -7.30
C GLU A 458 14.98 7.16 -7.80
N CYS A 459 15.11 6.69 -9.05
CA CYS A 459 16.39 6.22 -9.58
C CYS A 459 17.36 7.38 -9.91
N LEU A 460 16.86 8.48 -10.41
CA LEU A 460 17.68 9.61 -10.88
C LEU A 460 17.46 10.86 -10.05
N GLY A 461 16.21 11.20 -9.77
CA GLY A 461 15.84 12.42 -9.07
C GLY A 461 16.63 12.56 -7.78
N HIS A 462 16.45 11.67 -6.81
CA HIS A 462 17.19 11.66 -5.56
C HIS A 462 18.70 11.42 -5.74
N GLY A 463 19.07 10.70 -6.80
CA GLY A 463 20.46 10.37 -7.11
C GLY A 463 21.29 11.52 -7.69
N SER A 464 20.66 12.53 -8.32
CA SER A 464 21.32 13.59 -9.09
C SER A 464 21.88 14.73 -8.23
N GLY A 465 22.77 15.53 -8.82
CA GLY A 465 23.31 16.75 -8.23
C GLY A 465 24.19 16.54 -7.00
N GLN A 466 24.99 17.54 -6.65
CA GLN A 466 25.87 17.54 -5.49
C GLN A 466 25.84 18.89 -4.76
N LEU A 467 26.19 18.86 -3.48
CA LEU A 467 26.34 20.06 -2.66
C LEU A 467 27.63 20.82 -3.04
N ALA A 468 27.64 22.13 -2.85
CA ALA A 468 28.84 22.93 -2.93
C ALA A 468 29.81 22.60 -1.80
N PRO A 469 31.11 22.78 -1.99
CA PRO A 469 32.10 22.56 -0.93
C PRO A 469 31.77 23.35 0.33
N GLY A 470 31.70 22.66 1.47
CA GLY A 470 31.44 23.26 2.78
C GLY A 470 29.96 23.32 3.18
N VAL A 471 29.02 22.97 2.31
CA VAL A 471 27.59 22.84 2.61
C VAL A 471 27.35 21.47 3.22
N LYS A 472 26.60 21.39 4.33
CA LYS A 472 26.38 20.13 5.08
C LYS A 472 25.10 19.40 4.69
N GLY A 473 24.14 20.10 4.06
CA GLY A 473 22.86 19.54 3.62
C GLY A 473 21.68 19.81 4.55
N ASP A 474 21.91 20.31 5.77
CA ASP A 474 20.88 20.65 6.75
C ASP A 474 20.55 22.16 6.80
N GLU A 475 21.20 22.97 5.97
CA GLU A 475 21.03 24.42 5.94
C GLU A 475 19.60 24.86 5.60
N LEU A 476 18.88 24.06 4.79
CA LEU A 476 17.51 24.35 4.39
C LEU A 476 16.47 24.06 5.48
N LYS A 477 16.86 23.41 6.57
CA LYS A 477 16.03 23.11 7.75
C LYS A 477 14.68 22.49 7.35
N GLN A 478 13.56 23.00 7.86
CA GLN A 478 12.19 22.51 7.59
C GLN A 478 11.73 22.58 6.12
N TYR A 479 12.47 23.30 5.27
CA TYR A 479 12.16 23.38 3.82
C TYR A 479 12.96 22.36 3.00
N GLY A 480 13.94 21.71 3.62
CA GLY A 480 14.84 20.77 2.93
C GLY A 480 14.12 19.62 2.25
N SER A 481 13.15 18.98 2.95
CA SER A 481 12.40 17.86 2.40
C SER A 481 11.52 18.27 1.21
N VAL A 482 10.80 19.39 1.30
CA VAL A 482 9.97 19.89 0.20
C VAL A 482 10.80 20.19 -1.06
N LEU A 483 11.98 20.79 -0.87
CA LEU A 483 12.88 21.13 -1.98
C LEU A 483 13.56 19.89 -2.58
N GLU A 484 13.84 18.87 -1.76
CA GLU A 484 14.37 17.59 -2.25
C GLU A 484 13.35 16.87 -3.12
N GLU A 485 12.10 16.74 -2.66
CA GLU A 485 11.00 16.15 -3.41
C GLU A 485 10.73 16.94 -4.71
N ALA A 486 10.77 18.28 -4.63
CA ALA A 486 10.58 19.11 -5.81
C ALA A 486 11.73 18.94 -6.83
N ARG A 487 12.96 18.72 -6.36
CA ARG A 487 14.11 18.45 -7.21
C ARG A 487 13.95 17.10 -7.94
N ALA A 488 13.53 16.07 -7.23
CA ALA A 488 13.33 14.75 -7.78
C ALA A 488 12.15 14.74 -8.79
N ASP A 489 11.02 15.38 -8.45
CA ASP A 489 9.89 15.54 -9.38
C ASP A 489 10.27 16.34 -10.63
N LEU A 490 10.98 17.46 -10.49
CA LEU A 490 11.41 18.27 -11.62
C LEU A 490 12.40 17.55 -12.53
N PHE A 491 13.27 16.72 -11.97
CA PHE A 491 14.18 15.86 -12.73
C PHE A 491 13.37 14.88 -13.59
N SER A 492 12.44 14.19 -12.97
CA SER A 492 11.52 13.27 -13.65
C SER A 492 10.72 13.99 -14.74
N LEU A 493 10.01 15.06 -14.42
CA LEU A 493 9.19 15.83 -15.38
C LEU A 493 10.02 16.35 -16.56
N TYR A 494 11.25 16.82 -16.32
CA TYR A 494 12.11 17.30 -17.38
C TYR A 494 12.48 16.21 -18.38
N TYR A 495 12.79 15.00 -17.87
CA TYR A 495 13.25 13.89 -18.72
C TYR A 495 12.12 13.06 -19.33
N MET A 496 10.93 13.03 -18.78
CA MET A 496 9.80 12.31 -19.39
C MET A 496 9.50 12.70 -20.83
N ALA A 497 9.74 13.97 -21.21
CA ALA A 497 9.58 14.46 -22.60
C ALA A 497 10.90 14.50 -23.37
N ASP A 498 11.97 13.83 -22.90
CA ASP A 498 13.23 13.76 -23.61
C ASP A 498 13.22 12.61 -24.65
N PRO A 499 13.66 12.84 -25.90
CA PRO A 499 13.76 11.78 -26.91
C PRO A 499 14.56 10.56 -26.45
N LYS A 500 15.46 10.72 -25.49
CA LYS A 500 16.24 9.62 -24.90
C LYS A 500 15.34 8.55 -24.28
N MET A 501 14.18 8.90 -23.79
CA MET A 501 13.23 7.94 -23.20
C MET A 501 12.68 6.95 -24.23
N GLU A 502 12.38 7.45 -25.44
CA GLU A 502 11.97 6.59 -26.56
C GLU A 502 13.17 5.78 -27.12
N GLU A 503 14.36 6.41 -27.25
CA GLU A 503 15.58 5.74 -27.69
C GLU A 503 15.93 4.54 -26.80
N LEU A 504 15.75 4.67 -25.49
CA LEU A 504 15.98 3.59 -24.51
C LEU A 504 14.84 2.57 -24.44
N GLY A 505 13.74 2.79 -25.16
CA GLY A 505 12.55 1.93 -25.10
C GLY A 505 11.78 2.00 -23.78
N LEU A 506 11.96 3.10 -23.01
CA LEU A 506 11.33 3.31 -21.72
C LEU A 506 9.91 3.86 -21.87
N LEU A 507 9.65 4.67 -22.90
CA LEU A 507 8.33 5.19 -23.23
C LEU A 507 7.96 4.84 -24.66
N PRO A 508 6.67 4.56 -24.95
CA PRO A 508 6.21 4.23 -26.29
C PRO A 508 6.20 5.44 -27.25
N ASP A 509 5.90 6.63 -26.72
CA ASP A 509 5.83 7.89 -27.44
C ASP A 509 5.74 9.10 -26.49
N ALA A 510 5.79 10.30 -27.07
CA ALA A 510 5.74 11.57 -26.33
C ALA A 510 4.37 11.89 -25.68
N GLU A 511 3.30 11.18 -26.06
CA GLU A 511 1.96 11.44 -25.49
C GLU A 511 1.91 11.05 -23.99
N VAL A 512 2.75 10.11 -23.56
CA VAL A 512 2.91 9.75 -22.15
C VAL A 512 3.34 10.97 -21.32
N ALA A 513 4.34 11.72 -21.77
CA ALA A 513 4.79 12.94 -21.11
C ALA A 513 3.69 14.02 -21.04
N LYS A 514 2.92 14.17 -22.12
CA LYS A 514 1.80 15.13 -22.15
C LYS A 514 0.68 14.74 -21.18
N ALA A 515 0.37 13.43 -21.08
CA ALA A 515 -0.58 12.91 -20.10
C ALA A 515 -0.14 13.25 -18.68
N GLN A 516 1.13 12.96 -18.36
CA GLN A 516 1.71 13.24 -17.06
C GLN A 516 1.72 14.73 -16.72
N TYR A 517 2.10 15.59 -17.67
CA TYR A 517 2.12 17.03 -17.46
C TYR A 517 0.73 17.60 -17.18
N ALA A 518 -0.28 17.19 -17.96
CA ALA A 518 -1.67 17.63 -17.76
C ALA A 518 -2.19 17.18 -16.39
N SER A 519 -1.96 15.92 -16.01
CA SER A 519 -2.36 15.37 -14.72
C SER A 519 -1.62 16.04 -13.55
N TYR A 520 -0.29 16.14 -13.64
CA TYR A 520 0.55 16.70 -12.58
C TYR A 520 0.20 18.17 -12.28
N ILE A 521 0.07 19.00 -13.31
CA ILE A 521 -0.26 20.42 -13.17
C ILE A 521 -1.68 20.61 -12.62
N SER A 522 -2.66 19.86 -13.14
CA SER A 522 -4.02 19.90 -12.60
C SER A 522 -4.06 19.46 -11.13
N ASN A 523 -3.32 18.41 -10.77
CA ASN A 523 -3.23 17.93 -9.40
C ASN A 523 -2.59 18.98 -8.48
N GLY A 524 -1.43 19.52 -8.85
CA GLY A 524 -0.70 20.47 -8.03
C GLY A 524 -1.44 21.77 -7.78
N MET A 525 -2.15 22.28 -8.78
CA MET A 525 -2.89 23.53 -8.68
C MET A 525 -4.30 23.39 -8.09
N MET A 526 -4.94 22.23 -8.22
CA MET A 526 -6.37 22.11 -7.93
C MET A 526 -6.78 20.80 -7.28
N THR A 527 -6.66 19.64 -7.95
CA THR A 527 -7.40 18.45 -7.54
C THR A 527 -6.90 17.83 -6.23
N GLN A 528 -5.62 18.01 -5.85
CA GLN A 528 -5.12 17.58 -4.54
C GLN A 528 -5.81 18.27 -3.36
N LEU A 529 -6.46 19.43 -3.57
CA LEU A 529 -7.19 20.16 -2.53
C LEU A 529 -8.37 19.35 -1.98
N ALA A 530 -8.86 18.35 -2.71
CA ALA A 530 -9.87 17.40 -2.21
C ALA A 530 -9.41 16.62 -0.96
N ARG A 531 -8.10 16.59 -0.68
CA ARG A 531 -7.50 15.93 0.49
C ARG A 531 -7.15 16.88 1.64
N VAL A 532 -7.44 18.16 1.49
CA VAL A 532 -7.15 19.18 2.49
C VAL A 532 -8.45 19.53 3.20
N GLU A 533 -8.41 19.59 4.52
CA GLU A 533 -9.55 20.05 5.33
C GLU A 533 -9.87 21.51 5.02
N LEU A 534 -11.16 21.82 4.86
CA LEU A 534 -11.59 23.18 4.57
C LEU A 534 -11.08 24.19 5.62
N GLY A 535 -10.45 25.24 5.15
CA GLY A 535 -9.87 26.26 6.02
C GLY A 535 -8.40 26.03 6.39
N LYS A 536 -7.83 24.85 6.10
CA LYS A 536 -6.40 24.57 6.31
C LYS A 536 -5.55 24.96 5.12
N ASP A 537 -4.26 25.20 5.35
CA ASP A 537 -3.22 25.30 4.34
C ASP A 537 -2.58 23.93 4.12
N ILE A 538 -1.76 23.78 3.08
CA ILE A 538 -1.11 22.50 2.79
C ILE A 538 0.06 22.28 3.76
N GLU A 539 0.08 21.13 4.43
CA GLU A 539 1.13 20.75 5.40
C GLU A 539 2.03 19.62 4.86
N GLN A 540 1.45 18.67 4.13
CA GLN A 540 2.13 17.46 3.67
C GLN A 540 3.19 17.79 2.58
N THR A 541 4.39 17.22 2.71
CA THR A 541 5.58 17.52 1.90
C THR A 541 5.35 17.36 0.40
N HIS A 542 4.82 16.21 -0.03
CA HIS A 542 4.57 15.95 -1.46
C HIS A 542 3.45 16.81 -2.05
N MET A 543 2.48 17.24 -1.26
CA MET A 543 1.46 18.18 -1.71
C MET A 543 2.03 19.58 -1.85
N ARG A 544 2.94 19.99 -0.95
CA ARG A 544 3.65 21.28 -1.03
C ARG A 544 4.53 21.34 -2.28
N ASN A 545 5.32 20.28 -2.56
CA ASN A 545 6.20 20.30 -3.72
C ASN A 545 5.41 20.34 -5.03
N ARG A 546 4.34 19.54 -5.19
CA ARG A 546 3.48 19.55 -6.39
C ARG A 546 2.84 20.92 -6.61
N LYS A 547 2.29 21.50 -5.54
CA LYS A 547 1.73 22.85 -5.62
C LYS A 547 2.77 23.88 -6.01
N MET A 548 3.94 23.84 -5.35
CA MET A 548 5.03 24.75 -5.62
C MET A 548 5.48 24.70 -7.08
N ILE A 549 5.70 23.51 -7.62
CA ILE A 549 6.09 23.32 -9.01
C ILE A 549 5.01 23.87 -9.94
N SER A 550 3.75 23.50 -9.71
CA SER A 550 2.66 23.84 -10.62
C SER A 550 2.33 25.34 -10.61
N GLU A 551 2.22 25.97 -9.45
CA GLU A 551 1.97 27.40 -9.33
C GLU A 551 3.15 28.25 -9.83
N TRP A 552 4.39 27.80 -9.58
CA TRP A 552 5.57 28.49 -10.07
C TRP A 552 5.70 28.40 -11.60
N ALA A 553 5.43 27.23 -12.18
CA ALA A 553 5.36 27.07 -13.63
C ALA A 553 4.25 27.94 -14.25
N TYR A 554 3.08 28.01 -13.60
CA TYR A 554 1.98 28.90 -14.03
C TYR A 554 2.42 30.39 -14.03
N GLU A 555 3.08 30.86 -12.99
CA GLU A 555 3.56 32.25 -12.93
C GLU A 555 4.64 32.53 -13.99
N LEU A 556 5.61 31.65 -14.13
CA LEU A 556 6.69 31.79 -15.12
C LEU A 556 6.18 31.78 -16.57
N GLY A 557 5.22 30.90 -16.84
CA GLY A 557 4.63 30.72 -18.16
C GLY A 557 3.48 31.70 -18.51
N ARG A 558 3.09 32.56 -17.57
CA ARG A 558 1.87 33.39 -17.67
C ARG A 558 1.83 34.28 -18.90
N ARG A 559 2.96 34.90 -19.25
CA ARG A 559 3.01 35.83 -20.42
C ARG A 559 2.83 35.13 -21.74
N GLU A 560 3.15 33.87 -21.83
CA GLU A 560 3.05 33.03 -23.02
C GLU A 560 1.86 32.07 -22.95
N ASN A 561 1.03 32.18 -21.92
CA ASN A 561 -0.15 31.36 -21.69
C ASN A 561 0.16 29.84 -21.73
N VAL A 562 1.28 29.43 -21.14
CA VAL A 562 1.71 28.02 -21.11
C VAL A 562 0.73 27.15 -20.33
N ILE A 563 0.24 27.67 -19.20
CA ILE A 563 -0.80 27.06 -18.37
C ILE A 563 -1.93 28.08 -18.22
N GLU A 564 -3.17 27.63 -18.29
CA GLU A 564 -4.35 28.45 -18.20
C GLU A 564 -5.33 27.96 -17.14
N LYS A 565 -5.93 28.90 -16.39
CA LYS A 565 -7.09 28.64 -15.52
C LYS A 565 -8.36 28.98 -16.35
N VAL A 566 -9.07 27.94 -16.79
CA VAL A 566 -10.30 28.07 -17.57
C VAL A 566 -11.50 27.99 -16.62
N VAL A 567 -12.46 28.90 -16.78
CA VAL A 567 -13.74 28.81 -16.07
C VAL A 567 -14.84 28.60 -17.11
N SER A 568 -15.55 27.49 -17.05
CA SER A 568 -16.67 27.14 -17.89
C SER A 568 -17.81 26.61 -17.04
N ASP A 569 -19.02 27.10 -17.26
CA ASP A 569 -20.21 26.71 -16.50
C ASP A 569 -20.03 26.79 -14.95
N GLY A 570 -19.27 27.80 -14.50
CA GLY A 570 -18.99 28.04 -13.10
C GLY A 570 -17.96 27.07 -12.49
N LYS A 571 -17.32 26.23 -13.31
CA LYS A 571 -16.30 25.28 -12.89
C LYS A 571 -14.92 25.70 -13.35
N THR A 572 -13.97 25.71 -12.42
CA THR A 572 -12.55 25.95 -12.71
C THR A 572 -11.87 24.68 -13.19
N SER A 573 -11.03 24.79 -14.20
CA SER A 573 -10.15 23.72 -14.70
C SER A 573 -8.77 24.27 -15.03
N ILE A 574 -7.76 23.43 -14.97
CA ILE A 574 -6.38 23.78 -15.30
C ILE A 574 -6.01 23.11 -16.63
N VAL A 575 -5.46 23.89 -17.55
CA VAL A 575 -5.15 23.44 -18.90
C VAL A 575 -3.70 23.77 -19.24
N VAL A 576 -2.97 22.81 -19.81
CA VAL A 576 -1.64 23.01 -20.38
C VAL A 576 -1.79 23.32 -21.89
N ASN A 577 -1.39 24.52 -22.31
CA ASN A 577 -1.49 24.97 -23.69
C ASN A 577 -0.22 24.66 -24.51
N ASP A 578 0.94 24.59 -23.88
CA ASP A 578 2.23 24.39 -24.56
C ASP A 578 3.13 23.46 -23.73
N PHE A 579 3.17 22.19 -24.09
CA PHE A 579 3.92 21.15 -23.39
C PHE A 579 5.45 21.32 -23.53
N ASP A 580 5.92 21.80 -24.69
CA ASP A 580 7.36 21.99 -24.94
C ASP A 580 7.91 23.16 -24.12
N LYS A 581 7.14 24.26 -24.06
CA LYS A 581 7.50 25.36 -23.16
C LYS A 581 7.42 24.96 -21.71
N LEU A 582 6.44 24.16 -21.32
CA LEU A 582 6.33 23.66 -19.95
C LEU A 582 7.56 22.82 -19.56
N ARG A 583 8.04 21.93 -20.45
CA ARG A 583 9.31 21.22 -20.26
C ARG A 583 10.48 22.20 -20.05
N THR A 584 10.53 23.23 -20.87
CA THR A 584 11.57 24.28 -20.73
C THR A 584 11.51 25.00 -19.38
N LEU A 585 10.30 25.24 -18.87
CA LEU A 585 10.11 25.81 -17.52
C LEU A 585 10.58 24.83 -16.44
N PHE A 586 10.26 23.56 -16.52
CA PHE A 586 10.74 22.55 -15.58
C PHE A 586 12.28 22.50 -15.53
N GLY A 587 12.95 22.62 -16.67
CA GLY A 587 14.41 22.70 -16.73
C GLY A 587 14.98 23.93 -16.00
N LYS A 588 14.35 25.11 -16.18
CA LYS A 588 14.75 26.34 -15.46
C LYS A 588 14.54 26.21 -13.95
N MET A 589 13.41 25.61 -13.57
CA MET A 589 13.04 25.40 -12.17
C MET A 589 13.99 24.38 -11.50
N LEU A 590 14.29 23.26 -12.18
CA LEU A 590 15.26 22.27 -11.70
C LEU A 590 16.64 22.89 -11.46
N ARG A 591 17.10 23.73 -12.39
CA ARG A 591 18.36 24.46 -12.25
C ARG A 591 18.39 25.32 -11.00
N GLU A 592 17.32 26.04 -10.68
CA GLU A 592 17.24 26.92 -9.51
C GLU A 592 17.07 26.13 -8.20
N VAL A 593 16.21 25.11 -8.17
CA VAL A 593 16.04 24.25 -6.97
C VAL A 593 17.36 23.55 -6.64
N GLN A 594 18.08 23.04 -7.66
CA GLN A 594 19.41 22.46 -7.44
C GLN A 594 20.41 23.48 -6.90
N ARG A 595 20.41 24.73 -7.42
CA ARG A 595 21.25 25.81 -6.88
C ARG A 595 20.95 26.04 -5.40
N ILE A 596 19.69 26.24 -5.07
CA ILE A 596 19.24 26.49 -3.68
C ILE A 596 19.73 25.36 -2.76
N LYS A 597 19.55 24.12 -3.17
CA LYS A 597 20.00 22.97 -2.39
C LYS A 597 21.52 22.91 -2.29
N SER A 598 22.21 23.06 -3.42
CA SER A 598 23.68 22.94 -3.47
C SER A 598 24.39 24.02 -2.65
N GLU A 599 23.83 25.22 -2.60
CA GLU A 599 24.42 26.36 -1.87
C GLU A 599 23.90 26.47 -0.42
N GLY A 600 22.88 25.66 -0.04
CA GLY A 600 22.23 25.78 1.27
C GLY A 600 21.50 27.11 1.44
N ASP A 601 20.97 27.69 0.34
CA ASP A 601 20.32 29.01 0.33
C ASP A 601 18.93 28.94 1.00
N PHE A 602 18.95 29.01 2.33
CA PHE A 602 17.75 28.94 3.16
C PHE A 602 16.70 30.02 2.80
N VAL A 603 17.16 31.25 2.50
CA VAL A 603 16.23 32.35 2.23
C VAL A 603 15.47 32.12 0.93
N ALA A 604 16.20 31.80 -0.14
CA ALA A 604 15.55 31.48 -1.43
C ALA A 604 14.64 30.24 -1.33
N GLY A 605 15.08 29.20 -0.60
CA GLY A 605 14.29 27.98 -0.39
C GLY A 605 12.99 28.24 0.37
N ARG A 606 13.07 28.98 1.49
CA ARG A 606 11.91 29.42 2.26
C ARG A 606 10.93 30.22 1.38
N ASP A 607 11.43 31.24 0.71
CA ASP A 607 10.60 32.18 -0.06
C ASP A 607 9.89 31.45 -1.22
N LEU A 608 10.52 30.48 -1.84
CA LEU A 608 9.95 29.64 -2.89
C LEU A 608 8.81 28.75 -2.36
N VAL A 609 9.05 28.04 -1.27
CA VAL A 609 8.08 27.13 -0.65
C VAL A 609 6.90 27.90 -0.08
N GLU A 610 7.12 28.96 0.69
CA GLU A 610 6.05 29.77 1.31
C GLU A 610 5.20 30.49 0.26
N ARG A 611 5.81 30.97 -0.82
CA ARG A 611 5.09 31.68 -1.89
C ARG A 611 4.19 30.77 -2.69
N TYR A 612 4.65 29.57 -3.06
CA TYR A 612 3.98 28.73 -4.03
C TYR A 612 3.44 27.41 -3.46
N GLY A 613 3.97 26.90 -2.35
CA GLY A 613 3.67 25.54 -1.86
C GLY A 613 2.65 25.45 -0.74
N VAL A 614 2.40 26.54 0.01
CA VAL A 614 1.68 26.47 1.28
C VAL A 614 0.23 26.97 1.16
N LYS A 615 0.04 28.19 0.67
CA LYS A 615 -1.24 28.90 0.72
C LYS A 615 -2.28 28.34 -0.25
N VAL A 616 -3.52 28.18 0.22
CA VAL A 616 -4.63 27.66 -0.56
C VAL A 616 -5.60 28.79 -0.92
N ASP A 617 -6.01 28.86 -2.19
CA ASP A 617 -7.12 29.69 -2.63
C ASP A 617 -8.43 29.11 -2.07
N ARG A 618 -9.06 29.81 -1.13
CA ARG A 618 -10.23 29.32 -0.39
C ARG A 618 -11.45 29.07 -1.28
N LYS A 619 -11.68 29.92 -2.29
CA LYS A 619 -12.80 29.74 -3.21
C LYS A 619 -12.62 28.52 -4.10
N LEU A 620 -11.42 28.35 -4.63
CA LEU A 620 -11.08 27.15 -5.40
C LEU A 620 -11.17 25.89 -4.55
N HIS A 621 -10.75 25.95 -3.29
CA HIS A 621 -10.83 24.84 -2.36
C HIS A 621 -12.27 24.40 -2.09
N GLU A 622 -13.16 25.36 -1.77
CA GLU A 622 -14.60 25.11 -1.59
C GLU A 622 -15.21 24.49 -2.86
N GLU A 623 -14.88 25.04 -4.04
CA GLU A 623 -15.33 24.52 -5.33
C GLU A 623 -14.88 23.06 -5.54
N VAL A 624 -13.60 22.75 -5.28
CA VAL A 624 -13.06 21.40 -5.46
C VAL A 624 -13.73 20.40 -4.51
N LEU A 625 -13.91 20.76 -3.23
CA LEU A 625 -14.57 19.89 -2.25
C LEU A 625 -16.04 19.64 -2.63
N GLU A 626 -16.77 20.67 -3.08
CA GLU A 626 -18.15 20.50 -3.54
C GLU A 626 -18.23 19.57 -4.77
N ARG A 627 -17.36 19.77 -5.76
CA ARG A 627 -17.34 18.97 -6.99
C ARG A 627 -16.93 17.53 -6.70
N TYR A 628 -15.90 17.31 -5.87
CA TYR A 628 -15.44 15.99 -5.46
C TYR A 628 -16.51 15.24 -4.67
N GLY A 629 -17.19 15.92 -3.74
CA GLY A 629 -18.28 15.34 -2.97
C GLY A 629 -19.46 14.85 -3.81
N LYS A 630 -19.76 15.53 -4.92
CA LYS A 630 -20.82 15.12 -5.87
C LYS A 630 -20.50 13.83 -6.62
N LEU A 631 -19.24 13.46 -6.74
CA LEU A 631 -18.84 12.21 -7.40
C LEU A 631 -19.14 10.98 -6.57
N GLY A 632 -19.35 11.13 -5.26
CA GLY A 632 -19.64 10.00 -4.37
C GLY A 632 -18.52 8.94 -4.32
N ILE A 633 -17.27 9.37 -4.54
CA ILE A 633 -16.11 8.47 -4.50
C ILE A 633 -15.83 8.10 -3.04
N GLN A 634 -15.77 6.80 -2.76
CA GLN A 634 -15.42 6.31 -1.43
C GLN A 634 -13.98 6.73 -1.08
N PRO A 635 -13.76 7.41 0.06
CA PRO A 635 -12.46 7.92 0.46
C PRO A 635 -11.47 6.83 0.88
N TYR A 636 -11.97 5.67 1.33
CA TYR A 636 -11.15 4.57 1.82
C TYR A 636 -11.26 3.34 0.92
N SER A 637 -10.13 2.65 0.78
CA SER A 637 -10.09 1.39 0.05
C SER A 637 -9.17 0.39 0.74
N GLY A 638 -9.48 -0.88 0.55
CA GLY A 638 -8.62 -2.00 0.95
C GLY A 638 -8.79 -3.15 -0.03
N PHE A 639 -8.21 -4.29 0.27
CA PHE A 639 -8.05 -5.37 -0.70
C PHE A 639 -8.58 -6.70 -0.20
N VAL A 640 -8.95 -7.57 -1.14
CA VAL A 640 -8.95 -9.01 -0.96
C VAL A 640 -7.68 -9.59 -1.53
N ASN A 641 -7.20 -10.67 -0.93
CA ASN A 641 -6.02 -11.40 -1.39
C ASN A 641 -6.37 -12.47 -2.43
N PRO A 642 -5.46 -12.83 -3.33
CA PRO A 642 -5.52 -14.07 -4.10
C PRO A 642 -5.52 -15.30 -3.17
N ILE A 643 -6.13 -16.38 -3.62
CA ILE A 643 -6.17 -17.67 -2.92
C ILE A 643 -5.21 -18.61 -3.62
N TYR A 644 -4.16 -19.04 -2.92
CA TYR A 644 -3.16 -19.96 -3.47
C TYR A 644 -3.46 -21.39 -3.08
N THR A 645 -3.47 -22.30 -4.07
CA THR A 645 -3.77 -23.71 -3.89
C THR A 645 -2.68 -24.59 -4.46
N PRO A 646 -2.13 -25.53 -3.68
CA PRO A 646 -1.13 -26.47 -4.18
C PRO A 646 -1.77 -27.51 -5.09
N VAL A 647 -1.14 -27.77 -6.24
CA VAL A 647 -1.46 -28.90 -7.10
C VAL A 647 -0.63 -30.09 -6.64
N MET A 648 -1.31 -31.21 -6.33
CA MET A 648 -0.64 -32.39 -5.74
C MET A 648 -0.59 -33.54 -6.73
N GLU A 649 0.59 -34.17 -6.89
CA GLU A 649 0.78 -35.44 -7.58
C GLU A 649 1.66 -36.38 -6.73
N GLY A 650 1.20 -37.61 -6.53
CA GLY A 650 1.96 -38.59 -5.74
C GLY A 650 2.26 -38.20 -4.29
N GLY A 651 1.57 -37.21 -3.74
CA GLY A 651 1.82 -36.67 -2.40
C GLY A 651 2.78 -35.45 -2.39
N GLU A 652 3.32 -35.10 -3.52
CA GLU A 652 4.23 -33.94 -3.68
C GLU A 652 3.54 -32.76 -4.33
N ILE A 653 3.94 -31.54 -3.99
CA ILE A 653 3.48 -30.32 -4.65
C ILE A 653 4.23 -30.20 -5.98
N VAL A 654 3.49 -30.23 -7.10
CA VAL A 654 4.03 -30.11 -8.46
C VAL A 654 3.81 -28.73 -9.07
N ASP A 655 2.84 -27.95 -8.56
CA ASP A 655 2.64 -26.54 -8.89
C ASP A 655 1.84 -25.84 -7.79
N ILE A 656 1.79 -24.50 -7.84
CA ILE A 656 0.87 -23.66 -7.07
C ILE A 656 0.11 -22.81 -8.07
N ILE A 657 -1.23 -22.90 -7.99
CA ILE A 657 -2.13 -22.05 -8.78
C ILE A 657 -2.78 -21.03 -7.85
N TYR A 658 -3.33 -19.96 -8.43
CA TYR A 658 -4.09 -18.98 -7.67
C TYR A 658 -5.42 -18.65 -8.35
N GLU A 659 -6.39 -18.28 -7.53
CA GLU A 659 -7.67 -17.76 -7.94
C GLU A 659 -8.08 -16.57 -7.06
N TYR A 660 -9.16 -15.89 -7.41
CA TYR A 660 -9.67 -14.77 -6.63
C TYR A 660 -10.93 -15.15 -5.87
N PRO A 661 -11.16 -14.60 -4.65
CA PRO A 661 -12.38 -14.83 -3.91
C PRO A 661 -13.58 -14.23 -4.65
N LYS A 662 -14.75 -14.87 -4.57
CA LYS A 662 -15.96 -14.37 -5.22
C LYS A 662 -16.49 -13.08 -4.59
N SER A 663 -16.20 -12.85 -3.31
CA SER A 663 -16.59 -11.66 -2.58
C SER A 663 -15.70 -11.41 -1.35
N TYR A 664 -15.76 -10.19 -0.84
CA TYR A 664 -15.11 -9.84 0.42
C TYR A 664 -15.60 -10.69 1.60
N THR A 665 -16.93 -10.86 1.71
CA THR A 665 -17.54 -11.67 2.77
C THR A 665 -17.09 -13.13 2.71
N GLU A 666 -16.99 -13.72 1.53
CA GLU A 666 -16.50 -15.10 1.36
C GLU A 666 -15.07 -15.25 1.90
N GLN A 667 -14.16 -14.33 1.53
CA GLN A 667 -12.79 -14.40 2.03
C GLN A 667 -12.71 -14.21 3.54
N MET A 668 -13.48 -13.27 4.12
CA MET A 668 -13.45 -13.05 5.56
C MET A 668 -13.93 -14.27 6.35
N LEU A 669 -14.99 -14.93 5.87
CA LEU A 669 -15.51 -16.15 6.49
C LEU A 669 -14.56 -17.36 6.29
N ASP A 670 -13.94 -17.49 5.11
CA ASP A 670 -12.90 -18.51 4.89
C ASP A 670 -11.72 -18.31 5.84
N TYR A 671 -11.24 -17.09 5.96
CA TYR A 671 -10.16 -16.77 6.90
C TYR A 671 -10.54 -17.04 8.36
N SER A 672 -11.78 -16.77 8.74
CA SER A 672 -12.28 -17.07 10.08
C SER A 672 -12.36 -18.57 10.36
N SER A 673 -12.66 -19.38 9.35
CA SER A 673 -12.70 -20.84 9.50
C SER A 673 -11.31 -21.48 9.55
N ARG A 674 -10.32 -20.91 8.85
CA ARG A 674 -9.00 -21.54 8.64
C ARG A 674 -7.89 -20.97 9.52
N TYR A 675 -7.97 -19.70 9.93
CA TYR A 675 -6.89 -18.95 10.55
C TYR A 675 -7.29 -18.28 11.88
N SER A 676 -8.30 -18.82 12.58
CA SER A 676 -8.71 -18.35 13.91
C SER A 676 -8.05 -19.22 14.99
N PHE A 677 -6.77 -19.02 15.24
CA PHE A 677 -5.99 -19.87 16.15
C PHE A 677 -5.97 -19.37 17.60
N LEU A 678 -6.20 -18.08 17.85
CA LEU A 678 -6.19 -17.54 19.19
C LEU A 678 -7.49 -17.84 19.94
N PRO A 679 -7.50 -17.96 21.31
CA PRO A 679 -8.72 -17.87 22.09
C PRO A 679 -9.36 -16.48 21.94
N SER A 680 -10.62 -16.33 22.40
CA SER A 680 -11.26 -15.01 22.35
C SER A 680 -10.75 -14.05 23.43
N VAL A 681 -10.02 -14.58 24.42
CA VAL A 681 -9.33 -13.82 25.49
C VAL A 681 -7.88 -14.29 25.56
N ASN A 682 -6.94 -13.36 25.45
CA ASN A 682 -5.52 -13.63 25.45
C ASN A 682 -4.78 -13.07 26.67
#